data_753581bfa46d22bda81b1d0990844100
#
_entry.id   753581bfa46d22bda81b1d0990844100
#
_cell.length_a   1.000
_cell.length_b   1.000
_cell.length_c   1.000
_cell.angle_alpha   90.00
_cell.angle_beta   90.00
_cell.angle_gamma   90.00
#
_symmetry.space_group_name_H-M   'P 1'
#
loop_
_entity.id
_entity.type
_entity.pdbx_description
1 polymer ?
#
loop_
_entity_poly.entity_id
_entity_poly.type
_entity_poly.pdbx_seq_one_letter_code
_entity_poly.pdbx_strand_id
1 'polypeptide(L)'
;MVSSAVHAHTPELIVCEGRGLVVRQVLLHRTEATEAAAMRVTRQRFDPAGRMIAATDPRLASANRSTVYSLGGNALATESVDAGWQRVLFGEAGQVLRDWDGRGTEKQLEYDLHLRPTRIIEHNRCAERFTYGQADAAAHNQCNQLVRHDDTAGSRLLADYGLLGVALCEERQFLQTPESPDWPLAEAERDALLEPVVLQTCWRFNALRDALAQTDAVGNTQAFGMTVAGQLKAAELTLASASQPQTLVNEIHYNAFNQVEQETAGNGVVSLYSYDQQDGRLTGLSAISADGTLLQQLNYSYDPVGNILLVNDASQPDRYCDNQLIEPISRFAYDTLYQLIEASGREVRNGASHGPALPGLQSLPTIDPCQVSNYTQSYSYDAAGNLLQMRHEGAHNFTRNMHVAPDSNRSLPDDDGDVDFATSFDANGNLLQLVRGQVMGWDVRNQLQHITTVQREDGSSDDERYVYDGQGQRCRKISTAQASGRMLINEVRYLPGLEIRTTADGEILHVITAQAGRNSVRVLHWKAGKPGIITNDQVRYSLGDHLGSSTLELDQQGGLISQESYYPFGGTAWWAARSAVEAKYKTVRYSGKERDASGLYYYGFRYYAPWLQRWISPDPAGDVDGLNLYGYVKNSPITYYDRLGYMGKHALESPPSPARRKPITSNSYALENQDARPGVLWGDQEPFLGPAYTLPDRYLVSGLEERLAAVDKRSGEATAIVATMFDHNSSLAYGPYVVESKHLQKEDDFLNEYAPNEWTFRSNYKRSGSNDYHANDVVRYQYRTIAQKTNTHGVLPSVIKNSFVVNNETLTKTLTIENKTPEMLQTFLQETPNGKRTQRVLDDFGMEALWVDRQGDSEFPFADFIVAVRPKQQSYSQTGFY
;
A
#
# COMPACT_ATOMS: atom_id res chain seq x y z
N MET A 1 -20.94 1.38 -24.95
CA MET A 1 -21.58 0.64 -23.83
C MET A 1 -21.06 -0.76 -23.90
N VAL A 2 -20.14 -1.12 -23.01
CA VAL A 2 -19.74 -2.52 -22.86
C VAL A 2 -20.96 -3.25 -22.36
N SER A 3 -21.44 -4.16 -23.17
CA SER A 3 -22.68 -4.88 -22.94
C SER A 3 -22.53 -5.74 -21.69
N SER A 4 -23.44 -5.63 -20.73
CA SER A 4 -23.59 -6.59 -19.62
C SER A 4 -23.67 -8.05 -20.11
N ALA A 5 -23.91 -8.25 -21.40
CA ALA A 5 -23.91 -9.53 -22.08
C ALA A 5 -22.53 -10.23 -22.08
N VAL A 6 -21.40 -9.50 -22.02
CA VAL A 6 -20.07 -10.12 -21.95
C VAL A 6 -19.93 -10.94 -20.66
N HIS A 7 -20.44 -10.43 -19.54
CA HIS A 7 -20.38 -11.08 -18.23
C HIS A 7 -21.50 -12.11 -17.97
N ALA A 8 -22.45 -12.28 -18.91
CA ALA A 8 -23.53 -13.25 -18.73
C ALA A 8 -23.00 -14.68 -18.71
N HIS A 9 -23.36 -15.46 -17.69
CA HIS A 9 -22.97 -16.87 -17.53
C HIS A 9 -21.43 -17.09 -17.38
N THR A 10 -20.72 -16.13 -16.79
CA THR A 10 -19.29 -16.24 -16.49
C THR A 10 -19.04 -16.16 -14.98
N PRO A 11 -19.61 -17.04 -14.14
CA PRO A 11 -19.35 -17.05 -12.71
C PRO A 11 -17.91 -17.48 -12.42
N GLU A 12 -17.39 -17.01 -11.30
CA GLU A 12 -16.23 -17.60 -10.68
C GLU A 12 -16.64 -18.88 -9.93
N LEU A 13 -15.87 -19.97 -10.11
CA LEU A 13 -16.12 -21.23 -9.43
C LEU A 13 -14.93 -21.55 -8.52
N ILE A 14 -15.22 -21.77 -7.25
CA ILE A 14 -14.23 -22.15 -6.25
C ILE A 14 -14.48 -23.61 -5.87
N VAL A 15 -13.46 -24.46 -6.03
CA VAL A 15 -13.50 -25.88 -5.68
C VAL A 15 -12.66 -26.12 -4.44
N CYS A 16 -13.30 -26.59 -3.38
CA CYS A 16 -12.65 -26.94 -2.13
C CYS A 16 -12.52 -28.46 -1.96
N GLU A 17 -11.47 -28.91 -1.31
CA GLU A 17 -11.35 -30.29 -0.83
C GLU A 17 -12.11 -30.49 0.50
N GLY A 18 -12.12 -31.71 1.01
CA GLY A 18 -12.88 -32.08 2.22
C GLY A 18 -12.52 -31.32 3.50
N ARG A 19 -11.37 -30.66 3.56
CA ARG A 19 -10.94 -29.77 4.67
C ARG A 19 -11.34 -28.31 4.46
N GLY A 20 -12.06 -27.98 3.38
CA GLY A 20 -12.44 -26.63 3.03
C GLY A 20 -11.36 -25.79 2.36
N LEU A 21 -10.19 -26.38 2.02
CA LEU A 21 -9.10 -25.68 1.34
C LEU A 21 -9.39 -25.56 -0.15
N VAL A 22 -9.17 -24.37 -0.71
CA VAL A 22 -9.38 -24.08 -2.13
C VAL A 22 -8.33 -24.78 -2.97
N VAL A 23 -8.69 -25.82 -3.71
CA VAL A 23 -7.79 -26.58 -4.59
C VAL A 23 -7.85 -26.14 -6.04
N ARG A 24 -8.93 -25.47 -6.45
CA ARG A 24 -9.06 -24.88 -7.79
C ARG A 24 -9.91 -23.61 -7.72
N GLN A 25 -9.49 -22.61 -8.47
CA GLN A 25 -10.27 -21.45 -8.84
C GLN A 25 -10.43 -21.46 -10.35
N VAL A 26 -11.68 -21.38 -10.82
CA VAL A 26 -12.00 -21.40 -12.25
C VAL A 26 -12.65 -20.08 -12.61
N LEU A 27 -11.99 -19.33 -13.46
CA LEU A 27 -12.49 -18.10 -14.06
C LEU A 27 -12.90 -18.39 -15.51
N LEU A 28 -13.94 -17.74 -15.97
CA LEU A 28 -14.47 -17.89 -17.33
C LEU A 28 -14.14 -16.64 -18.15
N HIS A 29 -13.23 -16.79 -19.11
CA HIS A 29 -12.71 -15.69 -19.92
C HIS A 29 -13.35 -15.62 -21.31
N ARG A 30 -13.80 -14.43 -21.71
CA ARG A 30 -14.11 -14.05 -23.09
C ARG A 30 -14.02 -12.52 -23.23
N THR A 31 -13.82 -12.05 -24.44
CA THR A 31 -13.74 -10.64 -24.82
C THR A 31 -15.03 -10.15 -25.45
N GLU A 32 -15.78 -11.03 -26.12
CA GLU A 32 -17.05 -10.70 -26.77
C GLU A 32 -18.19 -11.61 -26.26
N ALA A 33 -19.41 -11.06 -26.24
CA ALA A 33 -20.59 -11.77 -25.74
C ALA A 33 -20.96 -13.02 -26.56
N THR A 34 -20.56 -13.06 -27.82
CA THR A 34 -20.81 -14.16 -28.78
C THR A 34 -19.82 -15.30 -28.66
N GLU A 35 -18.68 -15.08 -27.98
CA GLU A 35 -17.64 -16.08 -27.80
C GLU A 35 -18.02 -17.11 -26.73
N ALA A 36 -17.57 -18.34 -26.93
CA ALA A 36 -17.59 -19.36 -25.87
C ALA A 36 -16.56 -19.01 -24.80
N ALA A 37 -16.98 -18.92 -23.54
CA ALA A 37 -16.07 -18.59 -22.46
C ALA A 37 -15.00 -19.68 -22.24
N ALA A 38 -13.74 -19.31 -22.30
CA ALA A 38 -12.61 -20.19 -22.03
C ALA A 38 -12.35 -20.29 -20.51
N MET A 39 -12.13 -21.52 -20.01
CA MET A 39 -11.81 -21.73 -18.60
C MET A 39 -10.35 -21.37 -18.30
N ARG A 40 -10.14 -20.56 -17.26
CA ARG A 40 -8.85 -20.25 -16.66
C ARG A 40 -8.81 -20.92 -15.30
N VAL A 41 -8.01 -21.97 -15.13
CA VAL A 41 -8.00 -22.81 -13.93
C VAL A 41 -6.71 -22.63 -13.16
N THR A 42 -6.77 -21.92 -12.06
CA THR A 42 -5.67 -21.87 -11.06
C THR A 42 -5.79 -23.07 -10.14
N ARG A 43 -4.69 -23.78 -9.88
CA ARG A 43 -4.65 -24.98 -9.04
C ARG A 43 -3.77 -24.74 -7.82
N GLN A 44 -4.22 -25.22 -6.67
CA GLN A 44 -3.46 -25.20 -5.43
C GLN A 44 -3.34 -26.59 -4.83
N ARG A 45 -2.21 -26.86 -4.22
CA ARG A 45 -1.95 -28.12 -3.52
C ARG A 45 -1.55 -27.83 -2.09
N PHE A 46 -2.05 -28.65 -1.18
CA PHE A 46 -1.80 -28.51 0.24
C PHE A 46 -1.19 -29.78 0.81
N ASP A 47 -0.40 -29.63 1.87
CA ASP A 47 0.10 -30.73 2.66
C ASP A 47 -0.98 -31.24 3.65
N PRO A 48 -0.69 -32.33 4.39
CA PRO A 48 -1.63 -32.84 5.40
C PRO A 48 -1.96 -31.83 6.50
N ALA A 49 -1.10 -30.85 6.79
CA ALA A 49 -1.33 -29.81 7.79
C ALA A 49 -2.11 -28.61 7.24
N GLY A 50 -2.54 -28.65 5.96
CA GLY A 50 -3.32 -27.56 5.33
C GLY A 50 -2.48 -26.40 4.81
N ARG A 51 -1.15 -26.53 4.72
CA ARG A 51 -0.28 -25.48 4.19
C ARG A 51 -0.13 -25.62 2.68
N MET A 52 -0.21 -24.50 1.95
CA MET A 52 -0.11 -24.50 0.49
C MET A 52 1.33 -24.81 0.04
N ILE A 53 1.53 -25.99 -0.54
CA ILE A 53 2.84 -26.44 -1.01
C ILE A 53 3.09 -26.15 -2.49
N ALA A 54 2.07 -25.87 -3.28
CA ALA A 54 2.22 -25.49 -4.68
C ALA A 54 1.01 -24.73 -5.19
N ALA A 55 1.26 -23.78 -6.10
CA ALA A 55 0.25 -23.05 -6.85
C ALA A 55 0.62 -23.05 -8.35
N THR A 56 -0.38 -23.23 -9.24
CA THR A 56 -0.19 -23.32 -10.68
C THR A 56 -1.22 -22.44 -11.38
N ASP A 57 -0.78 -21.53 -12.24
CA ASP A 57 -1.64 -20.70 -13.06
C ASP A 57 -2.29 -21.47 -14.23
N PRO A 58 -3.25 -20.88 -14.94
CA PRO A 58 -3.95 -21.55 -16.05
C PRO A 58 -3.05 -21.87 -17.26
N ARG A 59 -1.91 -21.20 -17.41
CA ARG A 59 -1.02 -21.31 -18.58
C ARG A 59 0.02 -22.42 -18.41
N LEU A 60 0.54 -22.59 -17.19
CA LEU A 60 1.66 -23.48 -16.94
C LEU A 60 1.21 -24.90 -16.61
N ALA A 61 2.03 -25.87 -17.02
CA ALA A 61 1.86 -27.28 -16.64
C ALA A 61 2.51 -27.60 -15.29
N SER A 62 3.59 -26.91 -14.96
CA SER A 62 4.30 -27.00 -13.68
C SER A 62 3.82 -25.92 -12.71
N ALA A 63 4.14 -26.07 -11.43
CA ALA A 63 3.78 -25.07 -10.42
C ALA A 63 4.56 -23.76 -10.66
N ASN A 64 3.87 -22.63 -10.57
CA ASN A 64 4.51 -21.30 -10.55
C ASN A 64 5.33 -21.13 -9.29
N ARG A 65 4.81 -21.65 -8.18
CA ARG A 65 5.47 -21.60 -6.88
C ARG A 65 5.32 -22.93 -6.18
N SER A 66 6.42 -23.41 -5.57
CA SER A 66 6.41 -24.53 -4.63
C SER A 66 7.09 -24.13 -3.32
N THR A 67 6.60 -24.67 -2.20
CA THR A 67 7.10 -24.30 -0.85
C THR A 67 7.29 -25.54 -0.01
N VAL A 68 8.44 -25.62 0.66
CA VAL A 68 8.76 -26.63 1.67
C VAL A 68 8.72 -25.99 3.04
N TYR A 69 7.97 -26.59 3.95
CA TYR A 69 7.80 -26.07 5.30
C TYR A 69 8.56 -26.89 6.35
N SER A 70 8.99 -26.23 7.42
CA SER A 70 9.42 -26.88 8.65
C SER A 70 8.24 -27.58 9.34
N LEU A 71 8.51 -28.41 10.34
CA LEU A 71 7.45 -28.96 11.20
C LEU A 71 6.68 -27.87 11.93
N GLY A 72 7.34 -26.78 12.32
CA GLY A 72 6.72 -25.61 12.96
C GLY A 72 5.92 -24.68 12.02
N GLY A 73 5.89 -24.96 10.70
CA GLY A 73 5.12 -24.18 9.73
C GLY A 73 5.88 -23.07 9.02
N ASN A 74 7.16 -22.85 9.34
CA ASN A 74 7.97 -21.84 8.63
C ASN A 74 8.36 -22.33 7.24
N ALA A 75 8.28 -21.47 6.21
CA ALA A 75 8.74 -21.79 4.87
C ALA A 75 10.28 -21.85 4.84
N LEU A 76 10.83 -23.04 4.62
CA LEU A 76 12.28 -23.28 4.55
C LEU A 76 12.85 -23.09 3.15
N ALA A 77 12.07 -23.43 2.15
CA ALA A 77 12.45 -23.29 0.74
C ALA A 77 11.22 -22.92 -0.08
N THR A 78 11.41 -21.97 -0.97
CA THR A 78 10.42 -21.57 -1.97
C THR A 78 11.08 -21.59 -3.33
N GLU A 79 10.42 -22.17 -4.32
CA GLU A 79 10.83 -22.14 -5.72
C GLU A 79 9.75 -21.43 -6.52
N SER A 80 10.14 -20.43 -7.27
CA SER A 80 9.28 -19.65 -8.15
C SER A 80 9.82 -19.66 -9.57
N VAL A 81 8.95 -19.87 -10.56
CA VAL A 81 9.35 -19.81 -11.98
C VAL A 81 9.74 -18.38 -12.39
N ASP A 82 9.21 -17.38 -11.70
CA ASP A 82 9.47 -15.97 -11.97
C ASP A 82 10.66 -15.45 -11.17
N ALA A 83 10.69 -15.70 -9.85
CA ALA A 83 11.65 -15.13 -8.90
C ALA A 83 12.80 -16.06 -8.49
N GLY A 84 12.90 -17.25 -9.10
CA GLY A 84 13.93 -18.25 -8.74
C GLY A 84 13.66 -18.91 -7.40
N TRP A 85 14.69 -19.48 -6.80
CA TRP A 85 14.58 -20.18 -5.53
C TRP A 85 15.05 -19.31 -4.37
N GLN A 86 14.46 -19.54 -3.20
CA GLN A 86 14.86 -18.94 -1.93
C GLN A 86 14.92 -20.03 -0.85
N ARG A 87 15.88 -19.95 0.06
CA ARG A 87 16.00 -20.84 1.21
C ARG A 87 16.28 -20.03 2.46
N VAL A 88 15.65 -20.40 3.56
CA VAL A 88 15.75 -19.67 4.82
C VAL A 88 16.07 -20.64 5.95
N LEU A 89 17.05 -20.28 6.77
CA LEU A 89 17.37 -20.96 8.02
C LEU A 89 16.86 -20.13 9.19
N PHE A 90 16.03 -20.73 10.02
CA PHE A 90 15.46 -20.10 11.21
C PHE A 90 16.16 -20.57 12.48
N GLY A 91 16.22 -19.71 13.48
CA GLY A 91 16.59 -20.03 14.84
C GLY A 91 15.44 -20.66 15.63
N GLU A 92 15.71 -21.02 16.89
CA GLU A 92 14.74 -21.69 17.76
C GLU A 92 13.49 -20.85 18.06
N ALA A 93 13.63 -19.53 18.08
CA ALA A 93 12.50 -18.59 18.27
C ALA A 93 11.82 -18.19 16.93
N GLY A 94 12.17 -18.81 15.81
CA GLY A 94 11.60 -18.50 14.50
C GLY A 94 12.25 -17.30 13.79
N GLN A 95 13.28 -16.68 14.37
CA GLN A 95 14.02 -15.59 13.75
C GLN A 95 14.86 -16.12 12.56
N VAL A 96 14.99 -15.32 11.50
CA VAL A 96 15.82 -15.64 10.34
C VAL A 96 17.30 -15.54 10.73
N LEU A 97 18.06 -16.61 10.56
CA LEU A 97 19.51 -16.63 10.78
C LEU A 97 20.28 -16.44 9.49
N ARG A 98 19.83 -17.09 8.43
CA ARG A 98 20.42 -17.00 7.09
C ARG A 98 19.37 -17.16 6.03
N ASP A 99 19.55 -16.48 4.93
CA ASP A 99 18.79 -16.71 3.70
C ASP A 99 19.71 -16.75 2.48
N TRP A 100 19.26 -17.47 1.45
CA TRP A 100 19.94 -17.63 0.17
C TRP A 100 18.94 -17.54 -0.97
N ASP A 101 19.39 -17.06 -2.11
CA ASP A 101 18.58 -16.90 -3.30
C ASP A 101 19.19 -17.54 -4.56
N GLY A 102 18.46 -17.47 -5.69
CA GLY A 102 18.84 -18.05 -6.98
C GLY A 102 20.14 -17.52 -7.57
N ARG A 103 20.56 -16.31 -7.21
CA ARG A 103 21.85 -15.73 -7.62
C ARG A 103 23.03 -16.21 -6.76
N GLY A 104 22.75 -17.02 -5.73
CA GLY A 104 23.74 -17.43 -4.76
C GLY A 104 24.10 -16.35 -3.75
N THR A 105 23.25 -15.36 -3.59
CA THR A 105 23.36 -14.35 -2.53
C THR A 105 23.16 -15.04 -1.18
N GLU A 106 24.04 -14.75 -0.23
CA GLU A 106 23.89 -15.18 1.15
C GLU A 106 23.73 -13.94 2.03
N LYS A 107 22.71 -13.97 2.88
CA LYS A 107 22.47 -12.98 3.92
C LYS A 107 22.44 -13.69 5.27
N GLN A 108 23.17 -13.17 6.25
CA GLN A 108 23.21 -13.65 7.62
C GLN A 108 22.78 -12.55 8.56
N LEU A 109 21.91 -12.87 9.53
CA LEU A 109 21.48 -11.98 10.59
C LEU A 109 22.02 -12.47 11.94
N GLU A 110 22.53 -11.54 12.73
CA GLU A 110 22.97 -11.79 14.09
C GLU A 110 22.13 -11.00 15.07
N TYR A 111 21.88 -11.59 16.23
CA TYR A 111 20.95 -11.08 17.22
C TYR A 111 21.61 -10.97 18.59
N ASP A 112 21.09 -10.07 19.41
CA ASP A 112 21.43 -10.02 20.84
C ASP A 112 20.59 -11.04 21.67
N LEU A 113 20.79 -11.04 23.00
CA LEU A 113 20.06 -11.90 23.92
C LEU A 113 18.56 -11.63 23.99
N HIS A 114 18.10 -10.48 23.49
CA HIS A 114 16.69 -10.11 23.37
C HIS A 114 16.12 -10.40 21.99
N LEU A 115 16.87 -11.15 21.14
CA LEU A 115 16.53 -11.48 19.76
C LEU A 115 16.34 -10.24 18.87
N ARG A 116 16.98 -9.11 19.21
CA ARG A 116 17.01 -7.93 18.34
C ARG A 116 18.20 -8.04 17.39
N PRO A 117 18.05 -7.73 16.09
CA PRO A 117 19.13 -7.79 15.14
C PRO A 117 20.25 -6.81 15.54
N THR A 118 21.50 -7.28 15.52
CA THR A 118 22.68 -6.46 15.80
C THR A 118 23.49 -6.17 14.56
N ARG A 119 23.44 -7.06 13.57
CA ARG A 119 24.07 -6.84 12.27
C ARG A 119 23.47 -7.74 11.18
N ILE A 120 23.59 -7.25 9.96
CA ILE A 120 23.27 -7.97 8.75
C ILE A 120 24.56 -8.09 7.93
N ILE A 121 24.88 -9.30 7.54
CA ILE A 121 26.07 -9.64 6.76
C ILE A 121 25.60 -10.11 5.38
N GLU A 122 26.10 -9.50 4.32
CA GLU A 122 25.82 -9.82 2.92
C GLU A 122 27.15 -10.04 2.21
N HIS A 123 27.31 -11.19 1.52
CA HIS A 123 28.58 -11.56 0.86
C HIS A 123 29.82 -11.37 1.77
N ASN A 124 29.74 -11.81 3.02
CA ASN A 124 30.79 -11.70 4.04
C ASN A 124 31.18 -10.24 4.41
N ARG A 125 30.35 -9.24 4.07
CA ARG A 125 30.51 -7.85 4.48
C ARG A 125 29.42 -7.47 5.45
N CYS A 126 29.72 -6.71 6.46
CA CYS A 126 28.73 -6.16 7.36
C CYS A 126 27.99 -5.00 6.68
N ALA A 127 26.85 -5.29 6.06
CA ALA A 127 26.04 -4.32 5.34
C ALA A 127 25.25 -3.38 6.27
N GLU A 128 24.85 -3.89 7.45
CA GLU A 128 24.12 -3.10 8.44
C GLU A 128 24.55 -3.41 9.86
N ARG A 129 24.48 -2.39 10.75
CA ARG A 129 24.64 -2.51 12.20
C ARG A 129 23.56 -1.78 12.94
N PHE A 130 23.12 -2.36 14.04
CA PHE A 130 22.07 -1.83 14.91
C PHE A 130 22.62 -1.65 16.32
N THR A 131 22.38 -0.48 16.90
CA THR A 131 22.74 -0.17 18.29
C THR A 131 21.50 0.23 19.06
N TYR A 132 21.31 -0.37 20.22
CA TYR A 132 20.13 -0.16 21.05
C TYR A 132 20.50 0.55 22.37
N GLY A 133 19.60 1.44 22.80
CA GLY A 133 19.76 2.17 24.05
C GLY A 133 19.75 1.22 25.26
N GLN A 134 20.66 1.48 26.19
CA GLN A 134 20.79 0.75 27.44
C GLN A 134 20.00 1.45 28.55
N ALA A 135 20.08 0.94 29.79
CA ALA A 135 19.36 1.49 30.93
C ALA A 135 19.72 2.94 31.29
N ASP A 136 20.90 3.40 30.90
CA ASP A 136 21.39 4.77 31.07
C ASP A 136 20.75 5.77 30.10
N ALA A 137 20.16 5.29 29.02
CA ALA A 137 19.49 6.10 28.00
C ALA A 137 18.02 6.46 28.35
N ALA A 138 17.60 6.27 29.60
CA ALA A 138 16.23 6.52 30.04
C ALA A 138 15.78 7.98 29.90
N ALA A 139 16.69 8.94 29.98
CA ALA A 139 16.39 10.38 29.89
C ALA A 139 15.75 10.79 28.55
N HIS A 140 16.01 10.02 27.48
CA HIS A 140 15.51 10.23 26.13
C HIS A 140 14.51 9.14 25.68
N ASN A 141 13.95 8.37 26.62
CA ASN A 141 13.09 7.22 26.38
C ASN A 141 13.69 6.18 25.40
N GLN A 142 15.01 6.09 25.33
CA GLN A 142 15.75 5.23 24.41
C GLN A 142 16.00 3.82 24.95
N CYS A 143 15.64 3.49 26.19
CA CYS A 143 15.85 2.14 26.72
C CYS A 143 15.20 1.09 25.85
N ASN A 144 16.01 0.13 25.39
CA ASN A 144 15.62 -0.91 24.43
C ASN A 144 15.18 -0.42 23.05
N GLN A 145 15.23 0.88 22.77
CA GLN A 145 14.96 1.44 21.46
C GLN A 145 16.21 1.41 20.60
N LEU A 146 16.03 1.38 19.27
CA LEU A 146 17.12 1.54 18.32
C LEU A 146 17.63 2.98 18.38
N VAL A 147 18.91 3.17 18.70
CA VAL A 147 19.49 4.52 18.81
C VAL A 147 20.37 4.87 17.62
N ARG A 148 20.94 3.84 16.95
CA ARG A 148 21.75 4.02 15.75
C ARG A 148 21.54 2.84 14.81
N HIS A 149 21.34 3.15 13.53
CA HIS A 149 21.29 2.20 12.44
C HIS A 149 22.28 2.65 11.36
N ASP A 150 23.34 1.91 11.21
CA ASP A 150 24.29 2.06 10.10
C ASP A 150 23.81 1.13 8.98
N ASP A 151 23.40 1.69 7.85
CA ASP A 151 22.80 0.96 6.73
C ASP A 151 23.60 1.10 5.43
N THR A 152 23.03 0.63 4.32
CA THR A 152 23.70 0.65 3.01
C THR A 152 23.88 2.06 2.41
N ALA A 153 23.25 3.07 2.97
CA ALA A 153 23.35 4.46 2.51
C ALA A 153 24.11 5.37 3.49
N GLY A 154 24.33 4.93 4.73
CA GLY A 154 25.01 5.72 5.76
C GLY A 154 24.53 5.40 7.16
N SER A 155 24.52 6.39 8.04
CA SER A 155 24.09 6.24 9.42
C SER A 155 22.82 7.03 9.72
N ARG A 156 21.95 6.45 10.52
CA ARG A 156 20.73 7.05 11.06
C ARG A 156 20.77 6.99 12.58
N LEU A 157 20.78 8.15 13.23
CA LEU A 157 20.73 8.27 14.67
C LEU A 157 19.34 8.72 15.10
N LEU A 158 18.80 8.11 16.16
CA LEU A 158 17.50 8.39 16.72
C LEU A 158 17.68 8.94 18.11
N ALA A 159 17.79 10.28 18.18
CA ALA A 159 18.28 10.98 19.37
C ALA A 159 17.27 10.99 20.52
N ASP A 160 15.98 10.95 20.25
CA ASP A 160 14.94 11.09 21.26
C ASP A 160 13.66 10.36 20.88
N TYR A 161 12.95 9.81 21.86
CA TYR A 161 11.70 9.10 21.68
C TYR A 161 10.58 9.68 22.54
N GLY A 162 9.41 9.79 21.95
CA GLY A 162 8.19 10.11 22.71
C GLY A 162 7.73 8.95 23.60
N LEU A 163 6.86 9.24 24.54
CA LEU A 163 6.30 8.25 25.48
C LEU A 163 5.64 7.04 24.78
N LEU A 164 5.22 7.22 23.56
CA LEU A 164 4.60 6.16 22.76
C LEU A 164 5.62 5.36 21.93
N GLY A 165 6.93 5.52 22.15
CA GLY A 165 7.99 4.83 21.43
C GLY A 165 8.14 5.28 19.95
N VAL A 166 7.76 6.51 19.63
CA VAL A 166 7.96 7.12 18.32
C VAL A 166 9.21 8.00 18.39
N ALA A 167 10.13 7.86 17.42
CA ALA A 167 11.29 8.74 17.33
C ALA A 167 10.82 10.18 17.08
N LEU A 168 11.32 11.12 17.86
CA LEU A 168 11.00 12.55 17.74
C LEU A 168 11.95 13.26 16.80
N CYS A 169 13.20 12.83 16.74
CA CYS A 169 14.21 13.36 15.82
C CYS A 169 15.05 12.22 15.24
N GLU A 170 15.38 12.36 13.97
CA GLU A 170 16.26 11.49 13.20
C GLU A 170 17.38 12.32 12.60
N GLU A 171 18.62 11.88 12.74
CA GLU A 171 19.80 12.45 12.09
C GLU A 171 20.30 11.46 11.05
N ARG A 172 20.39 11.91 9.81
CA ARG A 172 20.92 11.13 8.69
C ARG A 172 22.28 11.69 8.28
N GLN A 173 23.28 10.81 8.18
CA GLN A 173 24.56 11.07 7.53
C GLN A 173 24.78 10.05 6.42
N PHE A 174 25.13 10.53 5.23
CA PHE A 174 25.37 9.65 4.09
C PHE A 174 26.81 9.14 4.09
N LEU A 175 27.03 7.99 3.43
CA LEU A 175 28.36 7.51 3.13
C LEU A 175 29.09 8.46 2.17
N GLN A 176 30.41 8.64 2.35
CA GLN A 176 31.26 9.41 1.43
C GLN A 176 31.26 8.81 0.02
N THR A 177 31.10 7.50 -0.09
CA THR A 177 31.03 6.78 -1.37
C THR A 177 29.70 6.08 -1.51
N PRO A 178 29.15 5.92 -2.74
CA PRO A 178 27.88 5.28 -2.96
C PRO A 178 27.96 3.74 -3.01
N GLU A 179 29.13 3.16 -2.70
CA GLU A 179 29.32 1.69 -2.64
C GLU A 179 28.78 1.11 -1.34
N SER A 180 28.35 -0.15 -1.40
CA SER A 180 27.94 -0.89 -0.20
C SER A 180 29.07 -0.97 0.81
N PRO A 181 28.85 -0.59 2.06
CA PRO A 181 29.89 -0.56 3.10
C PRO A 181 30.25 -1.95 3.60
N ASP A 182 31.35 -2.02 4.33
CA ASP A 182 31.68 -3.07 5.29
C ASP A 182 31.84 -2.41 6.66
N TRP A 183 30.75 -2.35 7.40
CA TRP A 183 30.70 -1.57 8.64
C TRP A 183 31.61 -2.14 9.74
N PRO A 184 32.65 -1.41 10.17
CA PRO A 184 33.52 -1.84 11.25
C PRO A 184 32.79 -1.90 12.60
N LEU A 185 33.42 -2.57 13.59
CA LEU A 185 32.84 -2.71 14.92
C LEU A 185 32.88 -1.38 15.71
N ALA A 186 34.01 -0.69 15.64
CA ALA A 186 34.24 0.53 16.40
C ALA A 186 33.43 1.70 15.79
N GLU A 187 32.73 2.45 16.65
CA GLU A 187 31.87 3.54 16.21
C GLU A 187 32.66 4.66 15.52
N ALA A 188 33.81 5.05 16.06
CA ALA A 188 34.68 6.07 15.46
C ALA A 188 35.19 5.68 14.06
N GLU A 189 35.36 4.38 13.78
CA GLU A 189 35.75 3.90 12.45
C GLU A 189 34.56 3.96 11.49
N ARG A 190 33.33 3.76 11.99
CA ARG A 190 32.11 3.94 11.20
C ARG A 190 31.88 5.39 10.84
N ASP A 191 32.06 6.28 11.81
CA ASP A 191 31.92 7.72 11.60
C ASP A 191 32.91 8.25 10.56
N ALA A 192 34.11 7.67 10.48
CA ALA A 192 35.10 8.02 9.47
C ALA A 192 34.67 7.71 8.02
N LEU A 193 33.67 6.84 7.81
CA LEU A 193 33.09 6.54 6.49
C LEU A 193 32.00 7.51 6.07
N LEU A 194 31.52 8.34 7.00
CA LEU A 194 30.39 9.23 6.79
C LEU A 194 30.84 10.61 6.27
N GLU A 195 29.95 11.24 5.52
CA GLU A 195 30.09 12.67 5.20
C GLU A 195 29.97 13.51 6.47
N PRO A 196 30.63 14.69 6.54
CA PRO A 196 30.56 15.53 7.74
C PRO A 196 29.21 16.21 7.97
N VAL A 197 28.34 16.19 6.96
CA VAL A 197 27.03 16.87 7.02
C VAL A 197 26.01 16.00 7.71
N VAL A 198 25.43 16.50 8.81
CA VAL A 198 24.33 15.89 9.53
C VAL A 198 23.02 16.51 9.07
N LEU A 199 22.07 15.68 8.66
CA LEU A 199 20.77 16.08 8.15
C LEU A 199 19.70 15.64 9.14
N GLN A 200 19.24 16.57 9.98
CA GLN A 200 18.29 16.28 11.07
C GLN A 200 16.86 16.59 10.65
N THR A 201 15.95 15.63 10.84
CA THR A 201 14.49 15.81 10.70
C THR A 201 13.82 15.53 12.03
N CYS A 202 12.90 16.40 12.47
CA CYS A 202 12.20 16.26 13.74
C CYS A 202 10.68 16.31 13.54
N TRP A 203 9.96 15.63 14.43
CA TRP A 203 8.49 15.57 14.43
C TRP A 203 7.92 15.90 15.81
N ARG A 204 6.72 16.44 15.80
CA ARG A 204 5.87 16.57 16.97
C ARG A 204 4.60 15.78 16.76
N PHE A 205 4.21 15.02 17.78
CA PHE A 205 3.04 14.16 17.72
C PHE A 205 2.03 14.53 18.82
N ASN A 206 0.76 14.24 18.57
CA ASN A 206 -0.26 14.25 19.62
C ASN A 206 -0.25 12.93 20.41
N ALA A 207 -1.15 12.81 21.41
CA ALA A 207 -1.29 11.61 22.23
C ALA A 207 -1.77 10.38 21.44
N LEU A 208 -2.30 10.55 20.24
CA LEU A 208 -2.75 9.47 19.35
C LEU A 208 -1.70 9.06 18.32
N ARG A 209 -0.48 9.62 18.41
CA ARG A 209 0.61 9.48 17.43
C ARG A 209 0.37 10.13 16.07
N ASP A 210 -0.60 11.01 15.94
CA ASP A 210 -0.74 11.79 14.71
C ASP A 210 0.33 12.87 14.67
N ALA A 211 0.98 13.06 13.53
CA ALA A 211 1.97 14.11 13.35
C ALA A 211 1.29 15.48 13.36
N LEU A 212 1.71 16.36 14.26
CA LEU A 212 1.27 17.75 14.35
C LEU A 212 2.22 18.71 13.63
N ALA A 213 3.50 18.37 13.56
CA ALA A 213 4.47 19.12 12.81
C ALA A 213 5.67 18.25 12.42
N GLN A 214 6.32 18.62 11.32
CA GLN A 214 7.60 18.07 10.87
C GLN A 214 8.51 19.20 10.51
N THR A 215 9.73 19.20 11.06
CA THR A 215 10.81 20.10 10.65
C THR A 215 11.83 19.31 9.84
N ASP A 216 12.05 19.70 8.58
CA ASP A 216 12.99 19.03 7.68
C ASP A 216 14.45 19.36 7.99
N ALA A 217 15.36 18.70 7.28
CA ALA A 217 16.80 18.80 7.51
C ALA A 217 17.42 20.17 7.19
N VAL A 218 16.67 21.09 6.60
CA VAL A 218 17.13 22.47 6.32
C VAL A 218 16.34 23.52 7.11
N GLY A 219 15.46 23.06 8.03
CA GLY A 219 14.74 23.89 8.98
C GLY A 219 13.38 24.37 8.53
N ASN A 220 12.82 23.88 7.41
CA ASN A 220 11.44 24.19 7.05
C ASN A 220 10.49 23.35 7.91
N THR A 221 9.41 23.97 8.40
CA THR A 221 8.46 23.32 9.29
C THR A 221 7.09 23.25 8.64
N GLN A 222 6.57 22.03 8.48
CA GLN A 222 5.17 21.77 8.14
C GLN A 222 4.36 21.59 9.41
N ALA A 223 3.21 22.22 9.50
CA ALA A 223 2.26 22.06 10.60
C ALA A 223 0.93 21.52 10.08
N PHE A 224 0.33 20.60 10.84
CA PHE A 224 -0.92 19.92 10.49
C PHE A 224 -2.00 20.25 11.52
N GLY A 225 -3.06 20.91 11.07
CA GLY A 225 -4.27 21.15 11.85
C GLY A 225 -5.24 19.97 11.68
N MET A 226 -5.72 19.43 12.80
CA MET A 226 -6.64 18.29 12.79
C MET A 226 -8.03 18.71 13.22
N THR A 227 -9.04 18.01 12.72
CA THR A 227 -10.41 18.06 13.25
C THR A 227 -10.47 17.31 14.59
N VAL A 228 -11.55 17.47 15.34
CA VAL A 228 -11.81 16.68 16.58
C VAL A 228 -11.86 15.19 16.30
N ALA A 229 -12.24 14.78 15.08
CA ALA A 229 -12.24 13.37 14.65
C ALA A 229 -10.86 12.83 14.24
N GLY A 230 -9.80 13.65 14.30
CA GLY A 230 -8.45 13.29 13.88
C GLY A 230 -8.21 13.31 12.37
N GLN A 231 -9.08 13.96 11.61
CA GLN A 231 -8.92 14.17 10.17
C GLN A 231 -8.10 15.43 9.92
N LEU A 232 -7.36 15.49 8.81
CA LEU A 232 -6.64 16.70 8.41
C LEU A 232 -7.64 17.82 8.11
N LYS A 233 -7.47 18.98 8.73
CA LYS A 233 -8.27 20.19 8.51
C LYS A 233 -7.52 21.24 7.70
N ALA A 234 -6.22 21.38 7.95
CA ALA A 234 -5.35 22.36 7.31
C ALA A 234 -3.89 21.90 7.36
N ALA A 235 -3.08 22.37 6.42
CA ALA A 235 -1.63 22.21 6.45
C ALA A 235 -0.97 23.54 6.11
N GLU A 236 0.10 23.84 6.84
CA GLU A 236 0.88 25.07 6.69
C GLU A 236 2.35 24.72 6.55
N LEU A 237 3.11 25.59 5.86
CA LEU A 237 4.55 25.48 5.72
C LEU A 237 5.21 26.80 6.14
N THR A 238 6.16 26.72 7.03
CA THR A 238 7.07 27.82 7.36
C THR A 238 8.45 27.50 6.80
N LEU A 239 8.89 28.26 5.81
CA LEU A 239 10.25 28.13 5.29
C LEU A 239 11.27 28.60 6.34
N ALA A 240 12.46 27.99 6.39
CA ALA A 240 13.53 28.40 7.29
C ALA A 240 13.93 29.87 7.12
N SER A 241 13.70 30.43 5.93
CA SER A 241 13.96 31.82 5.59
C SER A 241 12.79 32.76 5.93
N ALA A 242 11.62 32.24 6.31
CA ALA A 242 10.41 33.01 6.52
C ALA A 242 10.03 33.07 8.01
N SER A 243 9.42 34.18 8.44
CA SER A 243 8.92 34.35 9.81
C SER A 243 7.43 34.03 9.97
N GLN A 244 6.71 33.83 8.86
CA GLN A 244 5.27 33.56 8.87
C GLN A 244 4.98 32.28 8.12
N PRO A 245 4.03 31.47 8.60
CA PRO A 245 3.57 30.29 7.89
C PRO A 245 2.79 30.67 6.62
N GLN A 246 2.95 29.85 5.61
CA GLN A 246 2.14 29.86 4.39
C GLN A 246 1.14 28.73 4.46
N THR A 247 -0.14 29.02 4.28
CA THR A 247 -1.19 28.00 4.17
C THR A 247 -1.00 27.24 2.85
N LEU A 248 -0.95 25.90 2.94
CA LEU A 248 -0.89 25.02 1.78
C LEU A 248 -2.27 24.49 1.40
N VAL A 249 -3.08 24.16 2.41
CA VAL A 249 -4.48 23.74 2.25
C VAL A 249 -5.23 24.08 3.53
N ASN A 250 -6.47 24.46 3.39
CA ASN A 250 -7.44 24.66 4.47
C ASN A 250 -8.84 24.26 4.04
N GLU A 251 -9.82 24.43 4.92
CA GLU A 251 -11.23 24.17 4.65
C GLU A 251 -11.47 22.78 4.06
N ILE A 252 -10.79 21.76 4.60
CA ILE A 252 -11.02 20.41 4.19
C ILE A 252 -12.32 19.91 4.85
N HIS A 253 -13.31 19.58 4.02
CA HIS A 253 -14.60 19.06 4.43
C HIS A 253 -14.73 17.59 4.07
N TYR A 254 -15.34 16.82 4.95
CA TYR A 254 -15.51 15.37 4.81
C TYR A 254 -17.00 15.01 4.89
N ASN A 255 -17.40 14.04 4.07
CA ASN A 255 -18.73 13.45 4.20
C ASN A 255 -18.80 12.45 5.38
N ALA A 256 -19.97 11.86 5.60
CA ALA A 256 -20.22 10.90 6.66
C ALA A 256 -19.38 9.59 6.52
N PHE A 257 -18.87 9.30 5.33
CA PHE A 257 -18.00 8.15 5.02
C PHE A 257 -16.51 8.47 5.11
N ASN A 258 -16.16 9.65 5.63
CA ASN A 258 -14.78 10.10 5.78
C ASN A 258 -14.06 10.39 4.43
N GLN A 259 -14.83 10.65 3.37
CA GLN A 259 -14.30 11.05 2.08
C GLN A 259 -14.26 12.57 1.98
N VAL A 260 -13.19 13.11 1.38
CA VAL A 260 -13.04 14.55 1.16
C VAL A 260 -14.06 15.02 0.12
N GLU A 261 -14.93 15.98 0.48
CA GLU A 261 -15.87 16.62 -0.45
C GLU A 261 -15.35 17.95 -1.00
N GLN A 262 -14.54 18.64 -0.21
CA GLN A 262 -13.96 19.94 -0.56
C GLN A 262 -12.61 20.12 0.11
N GLU A 263 -11.72 20.82 -0.57
CA GLU A 263 -10.50 21.39 0.00
C GLU A 263 -10.13 22.68 -0.74
N THR A 264 -9.57 23.63 -0.01
CA THR A 264 -9.11 24.92 -0.56
C THR A 264 -7.58 24.96 -0.48
N ALA A 265 -6.92 25.00 -1.63
CA ALA A 265 -5.47 25.12 -1.70
C ALA A 265 -5.02 26.55 -1.34
N GLY A 266 -3.78 26.70 -0.87
CA GLY A 266 -3.22 28.00 -0.46
C GLY A 266 -3.10 29.05 -1.56
N ASN A 267 -3.21 28.66 -2.83
CA ASN A 267 -3.32 29.56 -3.99
C ASN A 267 -4.79 29.95 -4.32
N GLY A 268 -5.75 29.61 -3.46
CA GLY A 268 -7.16 29.93 -3.61
C GLY A 268 -7.95 29.01 -4.54
N VAL A 269 -7.33 27.94 -5.05
CA VAL A 269 -8.04 26.94 -5.86
C VAL A 269 -8.88 26.05 -4.96
N VAL A 270 -10.17 25.92 -5.27
CA VAL A 270 -11.11 25.05 -4.57
C VAL A 270 -11.28 23.76 -5.36
N SER A 271 -10.96 22.63 -4.74
CA SER A 271 -11.22 21.30 -5.29
C SER A 271 -12.50 20.74 -4.66
N LEU A 272 -13.40 20.21 -5.50
CA LEU A 272 -14.67 19.61 -5.10
C LEU A 272 -14.72 18.16 -5.60
N TYR A 273 -15.24 17.28 -4.75
CA TYR A 273 -15.38 15.85 -5.01
C TYR A 273 -16.83 15.43 -4.83
N SER A 274 -17.38 14.77 -5.83
CA SER A 274 -18.74 14.23 -5.78
C SER A 274 -18.70 12.71 -5.75
N TYR A 275 -19.52 12.12 -4.90
CA TYR A 275 -19.57 10.66 -4.71
C TYR A 275 -20.99 10.15 -4.96
N ASP A 276 -21.10 8.96 -5.48
CA ASP A 276 -22.36 8.25 -5.56
C ASP A 276 -22.88 7.95 -4.14
N GLN A 277 -24.16 8.20 -3.91
CA GLN A 277 -24.76 8.04 -2.59
C GLN A 277 -25.01 6.60 -2.19
N GLN A 278 -25.05 5.67 -3.16
CA GLN A 278 -25.35 4.26 -2.91
C GLN A 278 -24.09 3.45 -2.60
N ASP A 279 -23.00 3.68 -3.33
CA ASP A 279 -21.80 2.88 -3.23
C ASP A 279 -20.52 3.68 -2.87
N GLY A 280 -20.63 5.01 -2.77
CA GLY A 280 -19.52 5.88 -2.36
C GLY A 280 -18.44 6.07 -3.44
N ARG A 281 -18.67 5.68 -4.69
CA ARG A 281 -17.71 5.86 -5.78
C ARG A 281 -17.61 7.34 -6.17
N LEU A 282 -16.40 7.76 -6.53
CA LEU A 282 -16.13 9.13 -7.02
C LEU A 282 -16.79 9.33 -8.39
N THR A 283 -17.80 10.17 -8.48
CA THR A 283 -18.50 10.47 -9.74
C THR A 283 -18.02 11.75 -10.41
N GLY A 284 -17.42 12.67 -9.63
CA GLY A 284 -16.90 13.91 -10.14
C GLY A 284 -15.76 14.46 -9.31
N LEU A 285 -14.82 15.11 -10.00
CA LEU A 285 -13.70 15.84 -9.42
C LEU A 285 -13.55 17.14 -10.19
N SER A 286 -13.62 18.29 -9.51
CA SER A 286 -13.44 19.58 -10.14
C SER A 286 -12.46 20.45 -9.35
N ALA A 287 -11.81 21.39 -10.06
CA ALA A 287 -10.95 22.41 -9.48
C ALA A 287 -11.29 23.77 -10.10
N ILE A 288 -11.56 24.75 -9.26
CA ILE A 288 -11.98 26.09 -9.64
C ILE A 288 -11.00 27.09 -9.02
N SER A 289 -10.46 27.99 -9.83
CA SER A 289 -9.57 29.05 -9.35
C SER A 289 -10.35 30.15 -8.60
N ALA A 290 -9.64 31.01 -7.88
CA ALA A 290 -10.23 32.09 -7.08
C ALA A 290 -11.03 33.09 -7.90
N ASP A 291 -10.75 33.26 -9.19
CA ASP A 291 -11.51 34.10 -10.13
C ASP A 291 -12.72 33.40 -10.75
N GLY A 292 -12.99 32.15 -10.39
CA GLY A 292 -14.09 31.34 -10.89
C GLY A 292 -13.79 30.60 -12.18
N THR A 293 -12.54 30.59 -12.68
CA THR A 293 -12.13 29.82 -13.85
C THR A 293 -12.09 28.33 -13.53
N LEU A 294 -12.76 27.52 -14.33
CA LEU A 294 -12.75 26.08 -14.22
C LEU A 294 -11.44 25.51 -14.78
N LEU A 295 -10.59 24.95 -13.90
CA LEU A 295 -9.28 24.41 -14.24
C LEU A 295 -9.33 22.93 -14.61
N GLN A 296 -10.18 22.17 -13.94
CA GLN A 296 -10.36 20.72 -14.14
C GLN A 296 -11.80 20.33 -13.83
N GLN A 297 -12.38 19.43 -14.61
CA GLN A 297 -13.68 18.82 -14.31
C GLN A 297 -13.74 17.41 -14.90
N LEU A 298 -13.37 16.41 -14.09
CA LEU A 298 -13.41 15.01 -14.47
C LEU A 298 -14.71 14.38 -13.99
N ASN A 299 -15.48 13.81 -14.92
CA ASN A 299 -16.71 13.07 -14.64
C ASN A 299 -16.47 11.59 -14.96
N TYR A 300 -16.85 10.69 -14.05
CA TYR A 300 -16.59 9.27 -14.13
C TYR A 300 -17.87 8.47 -14.33
N SER A 301 -17.83 7.46 -15.21
CA SER A 301 -18.90 6.48 -15.35
C SER A 301 -18.35 5.07 -15.14
N TYR A 302 -19.10 4.25 -14.44
CA TYR A 302 -18.66 2.92 -13.99
C TYR A 302 -19.53 1.80 -14.54
N ASP A 303 -18.98 0.61 -14.61
CA ASP A 303 -19.77 -0.61 -14.67
C ASP A 303 -20.30 -1.00 -13.27
N PRO A 304 -21.17 -2.02 -13.15
CA PRO A 304 -21.73 -2.43 -11.86
C PRO A 304 -20.70 -2.87 -10.83
N VAL A 305 -19.53 -3.39 -11.26
CA VAL A 305 -18.48 -3.87 -10.34
C VAL A 305 -17.46 -2.78 -9.98
N GLY A 306 -17.50 -1.62 -10.65
CA GLY A 306 -16.67 -0.47 -10.32
C GLY A 306 -15.51 -0.19 -11.27
N ASN A 307 -15.42 -0.87 -12.41
CA ASN A 307 -14.46 -0.47 -13.42
C ASN A 307 -14.91 0.83 -14.09
N ILE A 308 -13.96 1.74 -14.31
CA ILE A 308 -14.24 3.00 -14.99
C ILE A 308 -14.42 2.75 -16.49
N LEU A 309 -15.59 3.04 -17.02
CA LEU A 309 -15.90 2.93 -18.46
C LEU A 309 -15.61 4.21 -19.23
N LEU A 310 -15.70 5.36 -18.55
CA LEU A 310 -15.55 6.66 -19.17
C LEU A 310 -15.03 7.68 -18.19
N VAL A 311 -14.09 8.50 -18.65
CA VAL A 311 -13.66 9.75 -18.00
C VAL A 311 -13.87 10.90 -19.00
N ASN A 312 -14.68 11.88 -18.60
CA ASN A 312 -14.91 13.07 -19.38
C ASN A 312 -14.31 14.29 -18.66
N ASP A 313 -13.35 14.96 -19.27
CA ASP A 313 -12.82 16.24 -18.77
C ASP A 313 -13.63 17.42 -19.34
N ALA A 314 -14.72 17.76 -18.69
CA ALA A 314 -15.62 18.83 -19.11
C ALA A 314 -15.01 20.25 -19.00
N SER A 315 -13.79 20.39 -18.44
CA SER A 315 -13.06 21.67 -18.47
C SER A 315 -12.39 21.94 -19.82
N GLN A 316 -12.24 20.90 -20.66
CA GLN A 316 -11.59 21.00 -21.95
C GLN A 316 -12.61 21.11 -23.08
N PRO A 317 -12.38 21.97 -24.07
CA PRO A 317 -13.28 22.07 -25.22
C PRO A 317 -13.14 20.89 -26.19
N ASP A 318 -14.22 20.64 -26.92
CA ASP A 318 -14.15 19.84 -28.13
C ASP A 318 -13.25 20.55 -29.15
N ARG A 319 -12.48 19.78 -29.89
CA ARG A 319 -11.60 20.26 -30.93
C ARG A 319 -11.95 19.64 -32.27
N TYR A 320 -11.69 20.35 -33.32
CA TYR A 320 -11.89 19.86 -34.69
C TYR A 320 -10.58 20.00 -35.48
N CYS A 321 -10.09 18.91 -36.01
CA CYS A 321 -8.92 18.88 -36.86
C CYS A 321 -9.12 17.85 -37.98
N ASP A 322 -8.83 18.21 -39.24
CA ASP A 322 -8.98 17.34 -40.41
C ASP A 322 -10.37 16.70 -40.52
N ASN A 323 -11.42 17.43 -40.28
CA ASN A 323 -12.83 16.99 -40.20
C ASN A 323 -13.13 15.90 -39.15
N GLN A 324 -12.27 15.72 -38.18
CA GLN A 324 -12.50 14.83 -37.04
C GLN A 324 -12.82 15.63 -35.78
N LEU A 325 -13.84 15.17 -35.07
CA LEU A 325 -14.13 15.64 -33.71
C LEU A 325 -13.19 14.95 -32.73
N ILE A 326 -12.55 15.74 -31.89
CA ILE A 326 -11.63 15.29 -30.85
C ILE A 326 -12.26 15.69 -29.50
N GLU A 327 -13.00 14.75 -28.89
CA GLU A 327 -13.67 14.95 -27.63
C GLU A 327 -12.72 14.83 -26.43
N PRO A 328 -12.91 15.56 -25.32
CA PRO A 328 -12.14 15.37 -24.08
C PRO A 328 -12.61 14.15 -23.27
N ILE A 329 -12.85 13.05 -23.94
CA ILE A 329 -13.43 11.84 -23.38
C ILE A 329 -12.47 10.67 -23.60
N SER A 330 -12.14 9.98 -22.51
CA SER A 330 -11.47 8.68 -22.55
C SER A 330 -12.47 7.58 -22.27
N ARG A 331 -12.45 6.51 -23.10
CA ARG A 331 -13.35 5.35 -22.97
C ARG A 331 -12.54 4.09 -22.76
N PHE A 332 -13.08 3.16 -21.97
CA PHE A 332 -12.41 1.94 -21.58
C PHE A 332 -13.35 0.75 -21.71
N ALA A 333 -12.80 -0.38 -22.19
CA ALA A 333 -13.49 -1.65 -22.27
C ALA A 333 -12.67 -2.76 -21.61
N TYR A 334 -13.37 -3.69 -20.99
CA TYR A 334 -12.77 -4.76 -20.20
C TYR A 334 -13.30 -6.13 -20.64
N ASP A 335 -12.48 -7.16 -20.49
CA ASP A 335 -12.89 -8.56 -20.64
C ASP A 335 -13.67 -9.05 -19.38
N THR A 336 -14.04 -10.33 -19.36
CA THR A 336 -14.75 -10.94 -18.22
C THR A 336 -13.90 -11.10 -16.97
N LEU A 337 -12.58 -10.92 -17.04
CA LEU A 337 -11.66 -10.91 -15.90
C LEU A 337 -11.32 -9.48 -15.45
N TYR A 338 -12.01 -8.49 -16.02
CA TYR A 338 -11.80 -7.07 -15.78
C TYR A 338 -10.41 -6.55 -16.21
N GLN A 339 -9.74 -7.23 -17.15
CA GLN A 339 -8.54 -6.75 -17.78
C GLN A 339 -8.91 -5.73 -18.87
N LEU A 340 -8.15 -4.64 -18.97
CA LEU A 340 -8.38 -3.61 -19.98
C LEU A 340 -8.06 -4.16 -21.37
N ILE A 341 -9.04 -4.24 -22.27
CA ILE A 341 -8.85 -4.74 -23.65
C ILE A 341 -8.87 -3.63 -24.68
N GLU A 342 -9.50 -2.49 -24.39
CA GLU A 342 -9.53 -1.34 -25.29
C GLU A 342 -9.57 -0.04 -24.51
N ALA A 343 -8.89 0.96 -25.02
CA ALA A 343 -8.93 2.32 -24.50
C ALA A 343 -8.85 3.35 -25.63
N SER A 344 -9.61 4.42 -25.54
CA SER A 344 -9.53 5.54 -26.47
C SER A 344 -9.45 6.88 -25.75
N GLY A 345 -8.89 7.88 -26.38
CA GLY A 345 -8.72 9.22 -25.82
C GLY A 345 -7.99 10.15 -26.77
N ARG A 346 -7.28 11.13 -26.20
CA ARG A 346 -6.51 12.14 -26.95
C ARG A 346 -5.02 11.98 -26.72
N GLU A 347 -4.24 12.20 -27.77
CA GLU A 347 -2.77 12.20 -27.72
C GLU A 347 -2.19 13.40 -28.48
N VAL A 348 -0.89 13.64 -28.32
CA VAL A 348 -0.17 14.61 -29.13
C VAL A 348 -0.11 14.14 -30.58
N ARG A 349 -0.44 15.03 -31.51
CA ARG A 349 -0.41 14.69 -32.95
C ARG A 349 0.99 14.50 -33.49
N ASN A 350 1.95 15.31 -33.03
CA ASN A 350 3.33 15.25 -33.51
C ASN A 350 4.29 14.99 -32.34
N GLY A 351 5.26 14.10 -32.55
CA GLY A 351 6.28 13.80 -31.53
C GLY A 351 5.79 12.87 -30.41
N ALA A 352 4.79 12.03 -30.69
CA ALA A 352 4.39 10.96 -29.78
C ALA A 352 5.56 10.02 -29.46
N SER A 353 5.60 9.52 -28.24
CA SER A 353 6.59 8.54 -27.79
C SER A 353 5.89 7.31 -27.26
N HIS A 354 6.32 6.16 -27.75
CA HIS A 354 5.80 4.85 -27.35
C HIS A 354 6.85 4.00 -26.62
N GLY A 355 7.93 4.63 -26.23
CA GLY A 355 9.05 4.03 -25.49
C GLY A 355 9.37 4.80 -24.20
N PRO A 356 10.62 4.70 -23.73
CA PRO A 356 11.04 5.36 -22.49
C PRO A 356 11.12 6.89 -22.57
N ALA A 357 11.12 7.51 -23.76
CA ALA A 357 11.18 8.96 -23.88
C ALA A 357 9.82 9.63 -23.61
N LEU A 358 9.82 10.91 -23.25
CA LEU A 358 8.61 11.74 -23.23
C LEU A 358 8.27 12.19 -24.65
N PRO A 359 6.98 12.41 -24.98
CA PRO A 359 6.60 13.08 -26.20
C PRO A 359 7.09 14.53 -26.23
N GLY A 360 7.08 15.17 -27.40
CA GLY A 360 7.49 16.55 -27.56
C GLY A 360 6.67 17.50 -26.68
N LEU A 361 7.35 18.37 -25.94
CA LEU A 361 6.72 19.40 -25.09
C LEU A 361 5.94 20.39 -25.97
N GLN A 362 4.66 20.59 -25.64
CA GLN A 362 3.80 21.58 -26.30
C GLN A 362 3.81 22.90 -25.51
N SER A 363 3.49 24.01 -26.17
CA SER A 363 3.36 25.31 -25.53
C SER A 363 1.97 25.52 -24.96
N LEU A 364 1.88 26.23 -23.80
CA LEU A 364 0.64 26.75 -23.25
C LEU A 364 0.54 28.27 -23.55
N PRO A 365 -0.68 28.79 -23.81
CA PRO A 365 -1.92 28.06 -24.04
C PRO A 365 -1.92 27.32 -25.37
N THR A 366 -2.63 26.19 -25.44
CA THR A 366 -2.79 25.41 -26.66
C THR A 366 -3.81 26.07 -27.58
N ILE A 367 -3.35 26.93 -28.49
CA ILE A 367 -4.21 27.69 -29.41
C ILE A 367 -4.58 26.86 -30.64
N ASP A 368 -3.68 26.01 -31.09
CA ASP A 368 -3.91 25.18 -32.27
C ASP A 368 -4.74 23.93 -31.93
N PRO A 369 -5.95 23.77 -32.48
CA PRO A 369 -6.77 22.61 -32.23
C PRO A 369 -6.15 21.32 -32.81
N CYS A 370 -5.23 21.41 -33.76
CA CYS A 370 -4.55 20.27 -34.38
C CYS A 370 -3.30 19.83 -33.63
N GLN A 371 -3.04 20.32 -32.42
CA GLN A 371 -1.96 19.77 -31.57
C GLN A 371 -2.29 18.39 -31.01
N VAL A 372 -3.55 18.02 -30.97
CA VAL A 372 -4.02 16.71 -30.47
C VAL A 372 -4.80 15.96 -31.55
N SER A 373 -4.81 14.65 -31.41
CA SER A 373 -5.58 13.71 -32.23
C SER A 373 -6.24 12.66 -31.36
N ASN A 374 -7.22 11.96 -31.88
CA ASN A 374 -7.78 10.78 -31.24
C ASN A 374 -6.80 9.60 -31.35
N TYR A 375 -6.80 8.75 -30.33
CA TYR A 375 -6.14 7.45 -30.38
C TYR A 375 -7.09 6.34 -29.92
N THR A 376 -6.78 5.10 -30.33
CA THR A 376 -7.34 3.87 -29.78
C THR A 376 -6.19 2.90 -29.52
N GLN A 377 -6.19 2.30 -28.34
CA GLN A 377 -5.27 1.22 -27.96
C GLN A 377 -6.07 -0.04 -27.68
N SER A 378 -5.65 -1.17 -28.26
CA SER A 378 -6.20 -2.49 -27.94
C SER A 378 -5.14 -3.42 -27.38
N TYR A 379 -5.55 -4.29 -26.45
CA TYR A 379 -4.66 -5.14 -25.69
C TYR A 379 -5.13 -6.59 -25.73
N SER A 380 -4.20 -7.52 -25.82
CA SER A 380 -4.48 -8.95 -25.69
C SER A 380 -3.53 -9.61 -24.70
N TYR A 381 -4.06 -10.57 -23.96
CA TYR A 381 -3.34 -11.22 -22.87
C TYR A 381 -3.40 -12.73 -22.99
N ASP A 382 -2.38 -13.41 -22.43
CA ASP A 382 -2.38 -14.86 -22.28
C ASP A 382 -3.25 -15.30 -21.09
N ALA A 383 -3.21 -16.61 -20.80
CA ALA A 383 -4.02 -17.20 -19.72
C ALA A 383 -3.58 -16.78 -18.30
N ALA A 384 -2.36 -16.29 -18.13
CA ALA A 384 -1.79 -15.80 -16.87
C ALA A 384 -1.80 -14.27 -16.80
N GLY A 385 -2.42 -13.57 -17.76
CA GLY A 385 -2.50 -12.12 -17.80
C GLY A 385 -1.21 -11.44 -18.27
N ASN A 386 -0.29 -12.15 -18.95
CA ASN A 386 0.84 -11.50 -19.61
C ASN A 386 0.35 -10.82 -20.87
N LEU A 387 0.81 -9.59 -21.13
CA LEU A 387 0.55 -8.88 -22.38
C LEU A 387 1.16 -9.66 -23.53
N LEU A 388 0.36 -9.96 -24.54
CA LEU A 388 0.81 -10.56 -25.82
C LEU A 388 0.98 -9.49 -26.90
N GLN A 389 0.04 -8.56 -26.97
CA GLN A 389 0.07 -7.51 -27.98
C GLN A 389 -0.61 -6.25 -27.46
N MET A 390 -0.03 -5.11 -27.75
CA MET A 390 -0.65 -3.79 -27.67
C MET A 390 -0.60 -3.16 -29.07
N ARG A 391 -1.78 -2.85 -29.62
CA ARG A 391 -1.93 -2.15 -30.89
C ARG A 391 -2.41 -0.74 -30.62
N HIS A 392 -1.70 0.22 -31.20
CA HIS A 392 -2.02 1.63 -31.10
C HIS A 392 -2.41 2.16 -32.48
N GLU A 393 -3.55 2.80 -32.55
CA GLU A 393 -4.08 3.50 -33.73
C GLU A 393 -4.32 4.97 -33.36
N GLY A 394 -3.65 5.90 -34.01
CA GLY A 394 -3.73 7.32 -33.70
C GLY A 394 -2.96 8.16 -34.73
N ALA A 395 -2.33 9.22 -34.26
CA ALA A 395 -1.44 10.02 -35.11
C ALA A 395 -0.26 9.20 -35.67
N HIS A 396 0.20 8.22 -34.89
CA HIS A 396 1.28 7.30 -35.29
C HIS A 396 0.89 5.88 -34.90
N ASN A 397 0.52 5.10 -35.88
CA ASN A 397 0.15 3.71 -35.67
C ASN A 397 1.38 2.85 -35.36
N PHE A 398 1.27 1.99 -34.35
CA PHE A 398 2.30 0.99 -34.05
C PHE A 398 1.69 -0.23 -33.34
N THR A 399 2.41 -1.33 -33.38
CA THR A 399 2.04 -2.54 -32.67
C THR A 399 3.25 -3.02 -31.90
N ARG A 400 3.07 -3.29 -30.59
CA ARG A 400 4.05 -3.96 -29.75
C ARG A 400 3.59 -5.38 -29.51
N ASN A 401 4.38 -6.33 -29.96
CA ASN A 401 4.22 -7.73 -29.60
C ASN A 401 5.16 -8.07 -28.45
N MET A 402 4.73 -8.99 -27.60
CA MET A 402 5.51 -9.48 -26.48
C MET A 402 5.67 -10.99 -26.58
N HIS A 403 6.91 -11.45 -26.42
CA HIS A 403 7.23 -12.85 -26.25
C HIS A 403 7.16 -13.19 -24.77
N VAL A 404 6.43 -14.23 -24.41
CA VAL A 404 6.31 -14.73 -23.04
C VAL A 404 7.04 -16.08 -22.96
N ALA A 405 7.88 -16.25 -21.96
CA ALA A 405 8.59 -17.51 -21.75
C ALA A 405 7.60 -18.67 -21.54
N PRO A 406 7.87 -19.86 -22.11
CA PRO A 406 6.91 -20.98 -22.03
C PRO A 406 6.78 -21.56 -20.61
N ASP A 407 7.75 -21.31 -19.74
CA ASP A 407 7.89 -21.90 -18.41
C ASP A 407 7.80 -20.88 -17.26
N SER A 408 7.64 -19.61 -17.56
CA SER A 408 7.54 -18.52 -16.55
C SER A 408 6.74 -17.34 -17.09
N ASN A 409 6.48 -16.31 -16.27
CA ASN A 409 5.82 -15.08 -16.69
C ASN A 409 6.82 -14.00 -17.17
N ARG A 410 8.09 -14.36 -17.39
CA ARG A 410 9.08 -13.49 -18.01
C ARG A 410 8.66 -13.17 -19.42
N SER A 411 8.71 -11.91 -19.82
CA SER A 411 8.38 -11.52 -21.21
C SER A 411 9.27 -10.39 -21.69
N LEU A 412 9.49 -10.37 -23.00
CA LEU A 412 10.33 -9.42 -23.70
C LEU A 412 9.58 -8.87 -24.92
N PRO A 413 9.78 -7.59 -25.30
CA PRO A 413 9.22 -7.06 -26.52
C PRO A 413 9.88 -7.69 -27.75
N ASP A 414 9.13 -7.70 -28.85
CA ASP A 414 9.61 -8.13 -30.18
C ASP A 414 10.38 -6.97 -30.85
N ASP A 415 11.48 -6.55 -30.23
CA ASP A 415 12.33 -5.46 -30.68
C ASP A 415 13.58 -6.06 -31.35
N ASP A 416 13.57 -6.23 -32.67
CA ASP A 416 14.72 -6.52 -33.57
C ASP A 416 15.83 -7.46 -33.04
N GLY A 417 15.51 -8.71 -32.74
CA GLY A 417 16.53 -9.68 -32.35
C GLY A 417 15.97 -11.02 -31.86
N ASP A 418 16.86 -12.00 -31.70
CA ASP A 418 16.51 -13.26 -31.10
C ASP A 418 16.17 -13.06 -29.63
N VAL A 419 14.97 -13.49 -29.23
CA VAL A 419 14.51 -13.43 -27.85
C VAL A 419 15.17 -14.52 -27.02
N ASP A 420 16.06 -14.14 -26.11
CA ASP A 420 16.74 -15.05 -25.21
C ASP A 420 16.42 -14.72 -23.73
N PHE A 421 15.49 -15.46 -23.16
CA PHE A 421 15.11 -15.31 -21.75
C PHE A 421 16.21 -15.67 -20.76
N ALA A 422 17.13 -16.56 -21.14
CA ALA A 422 18.18 -17.03 -20.25
C ALA A 422 19.23 -15.95 -19.96
N THR A 423 19.51 -15.09 -20.92
CA THR A 423 20.47 -13.99 -20.79
C THR A 423 19.84 -12.65 -20.48
N SER A 424 18.51 -12.52 -20.66
CA SER A 424 17.79 -11.26 -20.43
C SER A 424 17.34 -11.06 -19.00
N PHE A 425 17.32 -12.12 -18.20
CA PHE A 425 16.96 -12.08 -16.78
C PHE A 425 18.02 -12.76 -15.93
N ASP A 426 18.23 -12.25 -14.72
CA ASP A 426 19.04 -12.96 -13.73
C ASP A 426 18.28 -14.17 -13.13
N ALA A 427 18.94 -14.93 -12.25
CA ALA A 427 18.35 -16.11 -11.66
C ALA A 427 17.18 -15.80 -10.72
N ASN A 428 17.09 -14.57 -10.20
CA ASN A 428 15.96 -14.07 -9.38
C ASN A 428 14.87 -13.39 -10.24
N GLY A 429 14.98 -13.42 -11.57
CA GLY A 429 13.98 -12.88 -12.49
C GLY A 429 14.04 -11.38 -12.71
N ASN A 430 15.09 -10.71 -12.28
CA ASN A 430 15.28 -9.29 -12.56
C ASN A 430 15.71 -9.10 -14.02
N LEU A 431 15.10 -8.14 -14.73
CA LEU A 431 15.45 -7.80 -16.10
C LEU A 431 16.85 -7.17 -16.14
N LEU A 432 17.71 -7.62 -17.06
CA LEU A 432 19.12 -7.19 -17.16
C LEU A 432 19.34 -6.10 -18.21
N GLN A 433 18.40 -5.89 -19.12
CA GLN A 433 18.46 -4.86 -20.14
C GLN A 433 17.08 -4.25 -20.38
N LEU A 434 16.96 -2.93 -20.21
CA LEU A 434 15.68 -2.23 -20.32
C LEU A 434 15.27 -2.01 -21.76
N VAL A 435 16.15 -1.41 -22.54
CA VAL A 435 16.12 -1.32 -24.01
C VAL A 435 17.54 -1.59 -24.50
N ARG A 436 17.70 -1.81 -25.79
CA ARG A 436 19.01 -2.15 -26.37
C ARG A 436 20.08 -1.14 -25.96
N GLY A 437 21.16 -1.62 -25.32
CA GLY A 437 22.25 -0.82 -24.78
C GLY A 437 22.02 -0.20 -23.41
N GLN A 438 20.84 -0.36 -22.82
CA GLN A 438 20.58 0.10 -21.43
C GLN A 438 20.65 -1.09 -20.47
N VAL A 439 21.86 -1.41 -20.06
CA VAL A 439 22.13 -2.49 -19.12
C VAL A 439 21.71 -2.08 -17.70
N MET A 440 21.09 -3.00 -16.98
CA MET A 440 20.66 -2.84 -15.60
C MET A 440 21.46 -3.73 -14.66
N GLY A 441 21.84 -3.19 -13.51
CA GLY A 441 22.47 -3.93 -12.43
C GLY A 441 21.61 -3.91 -11.18
N TRP A 442 21.58 -5.05 -10.52
CA TRP A 442 20.78 -5.30 -9.31
C TRP A 442 21.69 -5.59 -8.12
N ASP A 443 21.38 -4.98 -6.98
CA ASP A 443 22.10 -5.26 -5.74
C ASP A 443 21.75 -6.65 -5.17
N VAL A 444 22.33 -6.99 -4.04
CA VAL A 444 22.12 -8.27 -3.33
C VAL A 444 20.70 -8.44 -2.78
N ARG A 445 19.93 -7.37 -2.69
CA ARG A 445 18.54 -7.31 -2.20
C ARG A 445 17.51 -7.28 -3.32
N ASN A 446 17.93 -7.51 -4.57
CA ASN A 446 17.10 -7.41 -5.76
C ASN A 446 16.53 -5.99 -6.01
N GLN A 447 17.25 -4.96 -5.56
CA GLN A 447 16.92 -3.57 -5.85
C GLN A 447 17.72 -3.09 -7.05
N LEU A 448 17.11 -2.30 -7.92
CA LEU A 448 17.79 -1.74 -9.09
C LEU A 448 18.90 -0.78 -8.63
N GLN A 449 20.15 -1.18 -8.82
CA GLN A 449 21.31 -0.40 -8.35
C GLN A 449 21.81 0.61 -9.38
N HIS A 450 21.83 0.23 -10.63
CA HIS A 450 22.23 1.14 -11.71
C HIS A 450 21.58 0.79 -13.03
N ILE A 451 21.52 1.78 -13.93
CA ILE A 451 21.09 1.63 -15.30
C ILE A 451 21.98 2.48 -16.21
N THR A 452 22.56 1.86 -17.24
CA THR A 452 23.29 2.57 -18.28
C THR A 452 22.29 3.30 -19.17
N THR A 453 22.37 4.62 -19.24
CA THR A 453 21.47 5.44 -20.06
C THR A 453 22.02 5.65 -21.47
N VAL A 454 23.33 5.74 -21.61
CA VAL A 454 24.04 5.79 -22.91
C VAL A 454 25.27 4.93 -22.83
N GLN A 455 25.31 3.85 -23.63
CA GLN A 455 26.48 3.01 -23.74
C GLN A 455 27.48 3.59 -24.76
N ARG A 456 28.77 3.65 -24.40
CA ARG A 456 29.86 4.10 -25.26
C ARG A 456 30.89 3.00 -25.46
N GLU A 457 31.45 2.90 -26.65
CA GLU A 457 32.45 1.90 -26.98
C GLU A 457 33.85 2.30 -26.47
N ASP A 458 34.15 3.59 -26.38
CA ASP A 458 35.49 4.16 -26.17
C ASP A 458 35.58 5.10 -24.94
N GLY A 459 34.74 4.92 -23.94
CA GLY A 459 34.73 5.79 -22.78
C GLY A 459 33.81 5.35 -21.66
N SER A 460 33.70 6.20 -20.63
CA SER A 460 32.72 5.97 -19.57
C SER A 460 31.32 6.16 -20.12
N SER A 461 30.46 5.17 -19.95
CA SER A 461 29.03 5.25 -20.25
C SER A 461 28.34 6.28 -19.37
N ASP A 462 27.19 6.79 -19.81
CA ASP A 462 26.32 7.59 -18.96
C ASP A 462 25.45 6.64 -18.15
N ASP A 463 25.43 6.83 -16.84
CA ASP A 463 24.75 5.94 -15.90
C ASP A 463 23.86 6.71 -14.93
N GLU A 464 22.80 6.06 -14.49
CA GLU A 464 22.02 6.46 -13.33
C GLU A 464 22.15 5.39 -12.24
N ARG A 465 22.57 5.78 -11.05
CA ARG A 465 22.81 4.90 -9.91
C ARG A 465 21.90 5.25 -8.76
N TYR A 466 21.40 4.22 -8.08
CA TYR A 466 20.49 4.34 -6.94
C TYR A 466 21.11 3.74 -5.69
N VAL A 467 20.91 4.41 -4.57
CA VAL A 467 21.34 3.96 -3.23
C VAL A 467 20.10 3.92 -2.35
N TYR A 468 19.93 2.81 -1.64
CA TYR A 468 18.79 2.55 -0.77
C TYR A 468 19.24 2.50 0.68
N ASP A 469 18.34 2.87 1.58
CA ASP A 469 18.55 2.68 3.02
C ASP A 469 18.28 1.23 3.45
N GLY A 470 18.47 0.93 4.74
CA GLY A 470 18.21 -0.40 5.28
C GLY A 470 16.74 -0.84 5.21
N GLN A 471 15.81 0.08 4.90
CA GLN A 471 14.40 -0.21 4.70
C GLN A 471 14.03 -0.40 3.23
N GLY A 472 15.02 -0.36 2.35
CA GLY A 472 14.82 -0.50 0.92
C GLY A 472 14.26 0.74 0.22
N GLN A 473 14.25 1.91 0.90
CA GLN A 473 13.82 3.16 0.28
C GLN A 473 15.00 3.87 -0.38
N ARG A 474 14.77 4.37 -1.59
CA ARG A 474 15.79 5.13 -2.32
C ARG A 474 16.07 6.43 -1.61
N CYS A 475 17.31 6.62 -1.18
CA CYS A 475 17.75 7.84 -0.50
C CYS A 475 18.79 8.64 -1.27
N ARG A 476 19.42 8.07 -2.31
CA ARG A 476 20.27 8.82 -3.25
C ARG A 476 20.03 8.35 -4.69
N LYS A 477 20.06 9.31 -5.63
CA LYS A 477 20.10 9.06 -7.07
C LYS A 477 21.23 9.88 -7.66
N ILE A 478 22.17 9.24 -8.33
CA ILE A 478 23.37 9.83 -8.89
C ILE A 478 23.37 9.56 -10.39
N SER A 479 23.32 10.62 -11.19
CA SER A 479 23.41 10.52 -12.65
C SER A 479 24.78 11.01 -13.10
N THR A 480 25.49 10.21 -13.87
CA THR A 480 26.75 10.53 -14.50
C THR A 480 26.59 10.62 -15.99
N ALA A 481 27.14 11.67 -16.60
CA ALA A 481 27.14 11.84 -18.04
C ALA A 481 28.46 12.40 -18.52
N GLN A 482 28.98 11.93 -19.66
CA GLN A 482 30.20 12.48 -20.23
C GLN A 482 29.87 13.49 -21.32
N ALA A 483 30.29 14.75 -21.11
CA ALA A 483 30.14 15.80 -22.10
C ALA A 483 31.45 16.61 -22.25
N SER A 484 31.89 16.80 -23.50
CA SER A 484 33.08 17.60 -23.81
C SER A 484 34.35 17.24 -23.01
N GLY A 485 34.55 15.92 -22.76
CA GLY A 485 35.70 15.41 -22.01
C GLY A 485 35.66 15.64 -20.49
N ARG A 486 34.49 16.02 -19.95
CA ARG A 486 34.24 16.16 -18.50
C ARG A 486 33.11 15.18 -18.08
N MET A 487 33.29 14.60 -16.91
CA MET A 487 32.22 13.87 -16.25
C MET A 487 31.34 14.88 -15.53
N LEU A 488 30.05 14.88 -15.90
CA LEU A 488 29.02 15.66 -15.25
C LEU A 488 28.33 14.76 -14.25
N ILE A 489 28.26 15.18 -13.00
CA ILE A 489 27.61 14.44 -11.91
C ILE A 489 26.47 15.29 -11.38
N ASN A 490 25.26 14.71 -11.44
CA ASN A 490 24.09 15.25 -10.77
C ASN A 490 23.65 14.30 -9.66
N GLU A 491 23.22 14.83 -8.54
CA GLU A 491 22.78 14.04 -7.40
C GLU A 491 21.43 14.53 -6.87
N VAL A 492 20.60 13.59 -6.45
CA VAL A 492 19.40 13.86 -5.65
C VAL A 492 19.49 13.06 -4.36
N ARG A 493 19.31 13.73 -3.24
CA ARG A 493 19.20 13.14 -1.90
C ARG A 493 17.77 13.25 -1.43
N TYR A 494 17.19 12.13 -1.03
CA TYR A 494 15.82 12.05 -0.56
C TYR A 494 15.81 11.95 0.96
N LEU A 495 15.10 12.88 1.59
CA LEU A 495 14.94 13.00 3.04
C LEU A 495 13.44 13.15 3.35
N PRO A 496 13.01 12.92 4.58
CA PRO A 496 11.61 13.12 4.92
C PRO A 496 11.14 14.56 4.63
N GLY A 497 10.24 14.72 3.64
CA GLY A 497 9.71 16.02 3.23
C GLY A 497 10.65 16.92 2.41
N LEU A 498 11.83 16.45 2.04
CA LEU A 498 12.85 17.27 1.37
C LEU A 498 13.64 16.45 0.34
N GLU A 499 13.84 17.03 -0.84
CA GLU A 499 14.84 16.55 -1.80
C GLU A 499 15.92 17.62 -1.97
N ILE A 500 17.18 17.24 -1.89
CA ILE A 500 18.31 18.11 -2.19
C ILE A 500 18.88 17.69 -3.55
N ARG A 501 18.75 18.54 -4.54
CA ARG A 501 19.19 18.32 -5.92
C ARG A 501 20.39 19.17 -6.24
N THR A 502 21.48 18.56 -6.68
CA THR A 502 22.70 19.24 -7.12
C THR A 502 23.02 18.85 -8.56
N THR A 503 23.46 19.79 -9.36
CA THR A 503 23.86 19.55 -10.74
C THR A 503 25.29 19.94 -10.99
N ALA A 504 25.93 19.40 -12.03
CA ALA A 504 27.30 19.64 -12.40
C ALA A 504 27.59 21.13 -12.77
N ASP A 505 26.57 21.87 -13.19
CA ASP A 505 26.65 23.32 -13.49
C ASP A 505 26.44 24.19 -12.26
N GLY A 506 26.34 23.61 -11.07
CA GLY A 506 26.33 24.35 -9.81
C GLY A 506 24.93 24.77 -9.36
N GLU A 507 23.87 24.23 -9.94
CA GLU A 507 22.50 24.38 -9.40
C GLU A 507 22.41 23.58 -8.10
N ILE A 508 21.91 24.22 -7.04
CA ILE A 508 21.55 23.60 -5.76
C ILE A 508 20.10 23.96 -5.48
N LEU A 509 19.23 22.96 -5.62
CA LEU A 509 17.79 23.10 -5.46
C LEU A 509 17.31 22.23 -4.30
N HIS A 510 16.62 22.83 -3.35
CA HIS A 510 15.80 22.12 -2.34
C HIS A 510 14.37 22.04 -2.83
N VAL A 511 13.86 20.82 -2.95
CA VAL A 511 12.45 20.57 -3.25
C VAL A 511 11.77 20.15 -1.96
N ILE A 512 11.03 21.07 -1.34
CA ILE A 512 10.27 20.80 -0.13
C ILE A 512 8.95 20.18 -0.56
N THR A 513 8.71 18.93 -0.18
CA THR A 513 7.50 18.21 -0.51
C THR A 513 6.55 18.23 0.66
N ALA A 514 5.38 18.82 0.45
CA ALA A 514 4.34 18.93 1.45
C ALA A 514 3.08 18.16 1.00
N GLN A 515 2.47 17.46 1.94
CA GLN A 515 1.17 16.86 1.74
C GLN A 515 0.11 17.91 2.08
N ALA A 516 -0.71 18.27 1.12
CA ALA A 516 -1.76 19.26 1.30
C ALA A 516 -3.11 18.66 0.86
N GLY A 517 -3.79 18.03 1.80
CA GLY A 517 -5.03 17.32 1.50
C GLY A 517 -4.78 16.15 0.54
N ARG A 518 -5.59 16.03 -0.50
CA ARG A 518 -5.48 15.03 -1.56
C ARG A 518 -4.41 15.40 -2.62
N ASN A 519 -4.12 16.69 -2.75
CA ASN A 519 -3.13 17.20 -3.67
C ASN A 519 -1.74 17.25 -3.03
N SER A 520 -0.68 17.17 -3.84
CA SER A 520 0.69 17.37 -3.39
C SER A 520 1.15 18.79 -3.71
N VAL A 521 1.90 19.38 -2.78
CA VAL A 521 2.53 20.70 -2.96
C VAL A 521 4.03 20.54 -2.91
N ARG A 522 4.73 21.17 -3.85
CA ARG A 522 6.19 21.24 -3.87
C ARG A 522 6.65 22.69 -3.87
N VAL A 523 7.61 23.02 -3.03
CA VAL A 523 8.25 24.33 -3.04
C VAL A 523 9.66 24.17 -3.57
N LEU A 524 10.00 24.95 -4.60
CA LEU A 524 11.31 24.97 -5.23
C LEU A 524 12.12 26.12 -4.64
N HIS A 525 13.08 25.79 -3.77
CA HIS A 525 13.97 26.74 -3.11
C HIS A 525 15.41 26.57 -3.61
N TRP A 526 15.90 27.53 -4.39
CA TRP A 526 17.27 27.50 -4.88
C TRP A 526 18.25 28.15 -3.91
N LYS A 527 19.26 27.39 -3.54
CA LYS A 527 20.43 27.90 -2.83
C LYS A 527 21.48 28.51 -3.78
N ALA A 528 21.55 27.95 -5.00
CA ALA A 528 22.46 28.41 -6.05
C ALA A 528 21.93 28.03 -7.45
N GLY A 529 22.38 28.72 -8.48
CA GLY A 529 22.09 28.36 -9.87
C GLY A 529 20.65 28.56 -10.32
N LYS A 530 19.86 29.39 -9.65
CA LYS A 530 18.46 29.64 -9.94
C LYS A 530 18.25 30.16 -11.38
N PRO A 531 17.33 29.54 -12.19
CA PRO A 531 16.96 30.08 -13.49
C PRO A 531 16.40 31.51 -13.39
N GLY A 532 16.81 32.36 -14.32
CA GLY A 532 16.41 33.77 -14.29
C GLY A 532 14.89 34.04 -14.40
N ILE A 533 14.18 33.15 -15.06
CA ILE A 533 12.73 33.28 -15.32
C ILE A 533 11.85 32.73 -14.19
N ILE A 534 12.41 32.03 -13.21
CA ILE A 534 11.67 31.45 -12.09
C ILE A 534 11.98 32.27 -10.84
N THR A 535 10.94 32.59 -10.06
CA THR A 535 11.11 33.20 -8.75
C THR A 535 11.60 32.16 -7.76
N ASN A 536 12.42 32.53 -6.78
CA ASN A 536 12.76 31.63 -5.69
C ASN A 536 11.52 31.34 -4.84
N ASP A 537 11.56 30.22 -4.13
CA ASP A 537 10.42 29.74 -3.31
C ASP A 537 9.13 29.55 -4.13
N GLN A 538 9.30 29.10 -5.40
CA GLN A 538 8.16 28.82 -6.26
C GLN A 538 7.34 27.67 -5.70
N VAL A 539 6.12 27.96 -5.29
CA VAL A 539 5.16 26.94 -4.85
C VAL A 539 4.44 26.35 -6.04
N ARG A 540 4.42 25.05 -6.13
CA ARG A 540 3.72 24.28 -7.17
C ARG A 540 2.66 23.40 -6.55
N TYR A 541 1.42 23.65 -6.88
CA TYR A 541 0.26 22.86 -6.52
C TYR A 541 -0.02 21.86 -7.64
N SER A 542 0.00 20.59 -7.33
CA SER A 542 -0.30 19.52 -8.29
C SER A 542 -1.74 19.06 -8.12
N LEU A 543 -2.56 19.26 -9.12
CA LEU A 543 -3.91 18.68 -9.20
C LEU A 543 -3.80 17.30 -9.87
N GLY A 544 -4.38 16.30 -9.25
CA GLY A 544 -4.36 14.93 -9.73
C GLY A 544 -5.67 14.47 -10.33
N ASP A 545 -5.62 13.29 -10.97
CA ASP A 545 -6.79 12.47 -11.28
C ASP A 545 -7.13 11.54 -10.08
N HIS A 546 -8.04 10.60 -10.30
CA HIS A 546 -8.43 9.60 -9.29
C HIS A 546 -7.30 8.62 -8.92
N LEU A 547 -6.28 8.45 -9.76
CA LEU A 547 -5.08 7.65 -9.48
C LEU A 547 -3.99 8.45 -8.78
N GLY A 548 -4.16 9.77 -8.62
CA GLY A 548 -3.15 10.69 -8.12
C GLY A 548 -2.11 11.08 -9.18
N SER A 549 -2.38 10.84 -10.47
CA SER A 549 -1.47 11.27 -11.54
C SER A 549 -1.48 12.79 -11.65
N SER A 550 -0.31 13.44 -11.71
CA SER A 550 -0.17 14.89 -11.79
C SER A 550 -0.62 15.40 -13.16
N THR A 551 -1.88 15.81 -13.27
CA THR A 551 -2.48 16.29 -14.53
C THR A 551 -2.24 17.79 -14.77
N LEU A 552 -2.30 18.60 -13.72
CA LEU A 552 -2.01 20.04 -13.77
C LEU A 552 -1.00 20.42 -12.69
N GLU A 553 -0.08 21.32 -12.99
CA GLU A 553 0.71 22.04 -12.00
C GLU A 553 0.37 23.53 -12.07
N LEU A 554 0.06 24.11 -10.92
CA LEU A 554 -0.28 25.52 -10.74
C LEU A 554 0.74 26.22 -9.86
N ASP A 555 0.98 27.50 -10.12
CA ASP A 555 1.81 28.32 -9.26
C ASP A 555 1.04 28.88 -8.04
N GLN A 556 1.74 29.68 -7.22
CA GLN A 556 1.16 30.28 -6.02
C GLN A 556 0.04 31.31 -6.29
N GLN A 557 -0.15 31.74 -7.53
CA GLN A 557 -1.24 32.62 -7.95
C GLN A 557 -2.39 31.87 -8.66
N GLY A 558 -2.30 30.52 -8.72
CA GLY A 558 -3.26 29.68 -9.44
C GLY A 558 -3.01 29.62 -10.96
N GLY A 559 -1.93 30.24 -11.45
CA GLY A 559 -1.56 30.22 -12.86
C GLY A 559 -1.05 28.86 -13.30
N LEU A 560 -1.47 28.40 -14.50
CA LEU A 560 -1.08 27.10 -15.05
C LEU A 560 0.41 27.08 -15.46
N ILE A 561 1.19 26.21 -14.84
CA ILE A 561 2.60 25.93 -15.17
C ILE A 561 2.69 24.84 -16.23
N SER A 562 2.03 23.70 -16.01
CA SER A 562 2.06 22.55 -16.91
C SER A 562 0.76 21.76 -16.86
N GLN A 563 0.46 21.11 -17.96
CA GLN A 563 -0.65 20.17 -18.10
C GLN A 563 -0.14 18.89 -18.77
N GLU A 564 -0.65 17.72 -18.30
CA GLU A 564 -0.25 16.41 -18.82
C GLU A 564 -1.43 15.44 -18.79
N SER A 565 -1.52 14.60 -19.81
CA SER A 565 -2.44 13.47 -19.88
C SER A 565 -1.67 12.17 -20.15
N TYR A 566 -2.24 11.06 -19.73
CA TYR A 566 -1.57 9.77 -19.74
C TYR A 566 -2.37 8.75 -20.55
N TYR A 567 -1.64 7.84 -21.20
CA TYR A 567 -2.22 6.58 -21.67
C TYR A 567 -2.59 5.70 -20.47
N PRO A 568 -3.46 4.71 -20.64
CA PRO A 568 -3.96 3.90 -19.52
C PRO A 568 -2.88 3.32 -18.63
N PHE A 569 -1.79 2.83 -19.21
CA PHE A 569 -0.67 2.24 -18.46
C PHE A 569 0.43 3.26 -18.08
N GLY A 570 0.12 4.55 -18.12
CA GLY A 570 0.99 5.59 -17.54
C GLY A 570 2.04 6.19 -18.48
N GLY A 571 2.06 5.79 -19.74
CA GLY A 571 2.81 6.54 -20.76
C GLY A 571 2.21 7.95 -20.92
N THR A 572 3.03 8.96 -21.21
CA THR A 572 2.53 10.33 -21.45
C THR A 572 1.93 10.42 -22.85
N ALA A 573 0.62 10.64 -22.93
CA ALA A 573 -0.10 10.82 -24.19
C ALA A 573 0.09 12.24 -24.76
N TRP A 574 0.09 13.23 -23.87
CA TRP A 574 0.25 14.63 -24.22
C TRP A 574 0.71 15.44 -23.00
N TRP A 575 1.60 16.42 -23.20
CA TRP A 575 1.98 17.36 -22.18
C TRP A 575 2.36 18.71 -22.74
N ALA A 576 2.07 19.77 -22.00
CA ALA A 576 2.37 21.14 -22.34
C ALA A 576 2.81 21.92 -21.11
N ALA A 577 3.59 22.99 -21.33
CA ALA A 577 3.99 23.89 -20.27
C ALA A 577 4.09 25.33 -20.78
N ARG A 578 4.00 26.30 -19.88
CA ARG A 578 4.18 27.70 -20.22
C ARG A 578 5.63 28.04 -20.57
N SER A 579 6.58 27.26 -20.08
CA SER A 579 7.98 27.34 -20.47
C SER A 579 8.70 25.99 -20.34
N ALA A 580 9.66 25.72 -21.23
CA ALA A 580 10.49 24.53 -21.18
C ALA A 580 11.38 24.49 -19.91
N VAL A 581 11.76 25.66 -19.39
CA VAL A 581 12.55 25.77 -18.17
C VAL A 581 11.76 25.30 -16.96
N GLU A 582 10.50 25.68 -16.83
CA GLU A 582 9.65 25.25 -15.74
C GLU A 582 9.25 23.77 -15.88
N ALA A 583 9.05 23.29 -17.10
CA ALA A 583 8.74 21.89 -17.39
C ALA A 583 9.86 20.93 -16.91
N LYS A 584 11.13 21.38 -16.91
CA LYS A 584 12.29 20.60 -16.42
C LYS A 584 12.10 20.11 -14.98
N TYR A 585 11.37 20.87 -14.16
CA TYR A 585 11.18 20.56 -12.73
C TYR A 585 9.94 19.72 -12.43
N LYS A 586 9.20 19.28 -13.45
CA LYS A 586 8.12 18.31 -13.30
C LYS A 586 8.67 16.89 -13.30
N THR A 587 8.85 16.32 -12.12
CA THR A 587 9.41 14.97 -11.93
C THR A 587 8.34 13.95 -11.52
N VAL A 588 7.32 14.37 -10.76
CA VAL A 588 6.19 13.54 -10.35
C VAL A 588 5.11 13.58 -11.43
N ARG A 589 4.67 12.39 -11.88
CA ARG A 589 3.77 12.24 -13.03
C ARG A 589 2.66 11.22 -12.75
N TYR A 590 2.55 10.17 -13.55
CA TYR A 590 1.55 9.11 -13.44
C TYR A 590 1.53 8.48 -12.04
N SER A 591 0.31 8.27 -11.53
CA SER A 591 0.06 7.68 -10.19
C SER A 591 0.85 8.35 -9.05
N GLY A 592 1.18 9.66 -9.21
CA GLY A 592 1.95 10.41 -8.22
C GLY A 592 3.40 9.96 -8.04
N LYS A 593 3.97 9.25 -9.02
CA LYS A 593 5.31 8.68 -8.94
C LYS A 593 6.35 9.50 -9.66
N GLU A 594 7.58 9.47 -9.13
CA GLU A 594 8.73 10.06 -9.80
C GLU A 594 9.08 9.23 -11.05
N ARG A 595 9.23 9.91 -12.18
CA ARG A 595 9.71 9.34 -13.42
C ARG A 595 11.19 9.68 -13.59
N ASP A 596 12.02 8.65 -13.64
CA ASP A 596 13.46 8.80 -13.82
C ASP A 596 13.86 9.07 -15.28
N ALA A 597 15.11 9.45 -15.52
CA ALA A 597 15.63 9.71 -16.86
C ALA A 597 15.57 8.48 -17.79
N SER A 598 15.66 7.28 -17.22
CA SER A 598 15.45 6.00 -17.88
C SER A 598 14.03 5.80 -18.44
N GLY A 599 13.07 6.63 -18.04
CA GLY A 599 11.65 6.50 -18.35
C GLY A 599 10.87 5.64 -17.35
N LEU A 600 11.54 4.95 -16.44
CA LEU A 600 10.93 4.15 -15.39
C LEU A 600 10.25 5.02 -14.33
N TYR A 601 9.17 4.49 -13.76
CA TYR A 601 8.55 5.04 -12.56
C TYR A 601 9.05 4.32 -11.31
N TYR A 602 9.49 5.07 -10.31
CA TYR A 602 9.90 4.55 -9.02
C TYR A 602 8.71 4.46 -8.07
N TYR A 603 8.33 3.23 -7.68
CA TYR A 603 7.20 2.99 -6.79
C TYR A 603 7.58 2.73 -5.32
N GLY A 604 8.86 2.69 -5.01
CA GLY A 604 9.40 2.35 -3.69
C GLY A 604 10.19 1.05 -3.76
N PHE A 605 9.52 -0.09 -3.86
CA PHE A 605 10.19 -1.39 -3.89
C PHE A 605 10.40 -1.97 -5.29
N ARG A 606 9.69 -1.44 -6.28
CA ARG A 606 9.85 -1.84 -7.70
C ARG A 606 9.92 -0.63 -8.62
N TYR A 607 10.41 -0.90 -9.82
CA TYR A 607 10.36 0.03 -10.95
C TYR A 607 9.41 -0.46 -12.02
N TYR A 608 8.60 0.44 -12.53
CA TYR A 608 7.57 0.18 -13.51
C TYR A 608 7.93 0.77 -14.87
N ALA A 609 7.82 -0.06 -15.93
CA ALA A 609 8.03 0.35 -17.31
C ALA A 609 6.67 0.55 -18.03
N PRO A 610 6.17 1.78 -18.16
CA PRO A 610 4.83 2.04 -18.70
C PRO A 610 4.68 1.58 -20.17
N TRP A 611 5.75 1.60 -20.95
CA TRP A 611 5.73 1.13 -22.36
C TRP A 611 5.73 -0.40 -22.46
N LEU A 612 6.22 -1.12 -21.44
CA LEU A 612 6.12 -2.58 -21.35
C LEU A 612 4.86 -3.03 -20.59
N GLN A 613 4.17 -2.10 -19.92
CA GLN A 613 2.95 -2.32 -19.14
C GLN A 613 3.15 -3.31 -17.97
N ARG A 614 4.38 -3.37 -17.43
CA ARG A 614 4.74 -4.34 -16.42
C ARG A 614 5.88 -3.89 -15.53
N TRP A 615 6.05 -4.57 -14.43
CA TRP A 615 7.22 -4.47 -13.57
C TRP A 615 8.45 -5.07 -14.25
N ILE A 616 9.64 -4.51 -13.97
CA ILE A 616 10.93 -5.00 -14.50
C ILE A 616 11.60 -6.03 -13.58
N SER A 617 11.01 -6.30 -12.42
CA SER A 617 11.43 -7.32 -11.46
C SER A 617 10.21 -8.02 -10.87
N PRO A 618 10.36 -9.27 -10.37
CA PRO A 618 9.29 -9.97 -9.70
C PRO A 618 8.81 -9.24 -8.46
N ASP A 619 7.57 -9.53 -8.04
CA ASP A 619 7.02 -8.97 -6.82
C ASP A 619 7.80 -9.48 -5.59
N PRO A 620 8.43 -8.60 -4.77
CA PRO A 620 9.09 -9.01 -3.55
C PRO A 620 8.12 -9.52 -2.47
N ALA A 621 6.82 -9.18 -2.58
CA ALA A 621 5.76 -9.76 -1.75
C ALA A 621 5.30 -11.16 -2.22
N GLY A 622 5.86 -11.67 -3.31
CA GLY A 622 5.47 -12.95 -3.89
C GLY A 622 4.11 -12.91 -4.56
N ASP A 623 3.29 -13.94 -4.34
CA ASP A 623 2.00 -14.15 -5.02
C ASP A 623 0.79 -13.42 -4.38
N VAL A 624 1.03 -12.37 -3.61
CA VAL A 624 -0.02 -11.59 -2.93
C VAL A 624 -1.00 -10.97 -3.94
N ASP A 625 -0.50 -10.47 -5.07
CA ASP A 625 -1.32 -9.88 -6.14
C ASP A 625 -1.58 -10.83 -7.32
N GLY A 626 -1.22 -12.12 -7.17
CA GLY A 626 -1.40 -13.17 -8.16
C GLY A 626 -0.12 -13.92 -8.49
N LEU A 627 -0.25 -14.99 -9.30
CA LEU A 627 0.88 -15.86 -9.66
C LEU A 627 1.79 -15.27 -10.74
N ASN A 628 1.37 -14.23 -11.45
CA ASN A 628 2.20 -13.46 -12.37
C ASN A 628 2.89 -12.32 -11.60
N LEU A 629 4.15 -12.53 -11.21
CA LEU A 629 4.88 -11.59 -10.37
C LEU A 629 5.30 -10.30 -11.08
N TYR A 630 5.07 -10.19 -12.39
CA TYR A 630 5.37 -8.99 -13.18
C TYR A 630 4.13 -8.19 -13.58
N GLY A 631 2.93 -8.72 -13.32
CA GLY A 631 1.68 -8.06 -13.69
C GLY A 631 1.50 -6.72 -12.98
N TYR A 632 1.16 -5.67 -13.71
CA TYR A 632 0.84 -4.38 -13.13
C TYR A 632 -0.66 -4.28 -12.87
N VAL A 633 -1.04 -4.14 -11.61
CA VAL A 633 -2.42 -3.90 -11.12
C VAL A 633 -3.49 -4.72 -11.85
N LYS A 634 -3.23 -6.01 -12.03
CA LYS A 634 -4.15 -7.00 -12.66
C LYS A 634 -4.60 -6.61 -14.08
N ASN A 635 -3.79 -5.87 -14.81
CA ASN A 635 -4.11 -5.31 -16.14
C ASN A 635 -5.33 -4.38 -16.16
N SER A 636 -5.67 -3.76 -15.02
CA SER A 636 -6.75 -2.76 -14.91
C SER A 636 -6.22 -1.43 -14.33
N PRO A 637 -5.33 -0.73 -15.06
CA PRO A 637 -4.57 0.43 -14.57
C PRO A 637 -5.42 1.69 -14.39
N ILE A 638 -6.67 1.69 -14.84
CA ILE A 638 -7.62 2.78 -14.64
C ILE A 638 -8.39 2.60 -13.34
N THR A 639 -8.61 1.34 -12.91
CA THR A 639 -9.38 1.02 -11.71
C THR A 639 -8.49 0.85 -10.48
N TYR A 640 -7.29 0.31 -10.67
CA TYR A 640 -6.35 0.01 -9.60
C TYR A 640 -5.07 0.83 -9.71
N TYR A 641 -4.46 1.11 -8.58
CA TYR A 641 -3.12 1.71 -8.48
C TYR A 641 -2.29 0.94 -7.45
N ASP A 642 -0.99 0.91 -7.64
CA ASP A 642 -0.04 0.39 -6.64
C ASP A 642 0.64 1.56 -5.94
N ARG A 643 0.70 1.51 -4.61
CA ARG A 643 1.26 2.61 -3.84
C ARG A 643 2.77 2.49 -3.63
N LEU A 644 3.25 1.28 -3.41
CA LEU A 644 4.65 1.03 -3.02
C LEU A 644 5.37 0.03 -3.94
N GLY A 645 4.68 -0.53 -4.91
CA GLY A 645 5.23 -1.56 -5.77
C GLY A 645 5.12 -2.98 -5.19
N TYR A 646 4.03 -3.26 -4.44
CA TYR A 646 3.74 -4.58 -3.89
C TYR A 646 2.35 -5.10 -4.22
N MET A 647 1.34 -4.24 -4.21
CA MET A 647 -0.05 -4.66 -4.32
C MET A 647 -0.92 -3.58 -4.94
N GLY A 648 -1.69 -3.96 -5.95
CA GLY A 648 -2.72 -3.12 -6.55
C GLY A 648 -3.87 -2.87 -5.57
N LYS A 649 -4.24 -1.60 -5.37
CA LYS A 649 -5.40 -1.16 -4.59
C LYS A 649 -6.42 -0.50 -5.51
N HIS A 650 -7.70 -0.68 -5.21
CA HIS A 650 -8.76 -0.01 -5.95
C HIS A 650 -8.65 1.51 -5.74
N ALA A 651 -8.69 2.29 -6.84
CA ALA A 651 -8.49 3.75 -6.81
C ALA A 651 -9.54 4.52 -6.02
N LEU A 652 -10.68 3.89 -5.74
CA LEU A 652 -11.80 4.49 -5.02
C LEU A 652 -11.80 4.17 -3.52
N GLU A 653 -10.92 3.30 -3.06
CA GLU A 653 -10.67 3.20 -1.62
C GLU A 653 -10.05 4.51 -1.17
N SER A 654 -10.74 5.24 -0.29
CA SER A 654 -10.27 6.52 0.23
C SER A 654 -8.80 6.40 0.66
N PRO A 655 -7.89 7.25 0.15
CA PRO A 655 -6.54 7.26 0.68
C PRO A 655 -6.66 7.55 2.17
N PRO A 656 -5.90 6.84 3.01
CA PRO A 656 -5.89 7.14 4.43
C PRO A 656 -5.46 8.59 4.63
N SER A 657 -6.05 9.22 5.64
CA SER A 657 -5.73 10.59 6.01
C SER A 657 -4.20 10.77 6.04
N PRO A 658 -3.64 11.80 5.40
CA PRO A 658 -2.20 12.06 5.37
C PRO A 658 -1.54 12.11 6.75
N ALA A 659 -2.30 12.50 7.77
CA ALA A 659 -1.88 12.55 9.15
C ALA A 659 -1.60 11.19 9.80
N ARG A 660 -2.06 10.10 9.20
CA ARG A 660 -1.81 8.73 9.69
C ARG A 660 -0.63 8.03 9.04
N ARG A 661 0.18 8.71 8.26
CA ARG A 661 1.50 8.18 7.94
C ARG A 661 2.28 8.10 9.25
N LYS A 662 2.31 6.94 9.87
CA LYS A 662 3.27 6.69 10.93
C LYS A 662 4.65 6.94 10.35
N PRO A 663 5.50 7.73 11.02
CA PRO A 663 6.92 7.60 10.77
C PRO A 663 7.24 6.12 10.90
N ILE A 664 7.94 5.56 9.95
CA ILE A 664 8.44 4.20 10.05
C ILE A 664 9.38 4.23 11.25
N THR A 665 8.90 3.77 12.39
CA THR A 665 9.73 3.72 13.58
C THR A 665 10.58 2.47 13.49
N SER A 666 11.82 2.60 13.83
CA SER A 666 12.83 1.54 13.81
C SER A 666 12.43 0.27 14.58
N ASN A 667 11.49 0.37 15.51
CA ASN A 667 10.96 -0.78 16.24
C ASN A 667 10.03 -1.68 15.41
N SER A 668 9.38 -1.14 14.37
CA SER A 668 8.60 -1.97 13.47
C SER A 668 9.48 -2.95 12.71
N TYR A 669 10.73 -2.59 12.43
CA TYR A 669 11.64 -3.43 11.64
C TYR A 669 12.11 -4.69 12.37
N ALA A 670 12.36 -4.60 13.67
CA ALA A 670 12.77 -5.76 14.45
C ALA A 670 11.61 -6.74 14.71
N LEU A 671 10.39 -6.23 14.83
CA LEU A 671 9.18 -7.03 15.02
C LEU A 671 8.59 -7.50 13.68
N GLU A 672 8.65 -6.67 12.63
CA GLU A 672 8.16 -7.01 11.30
C GLU A 672 9.00 -8.11 10.63
N ASN A 673 10.31 -8.15 10.87
CA ASN A 673 11.16 -9.23 10.36
C ASN A 673 11.03 -10.56 11.12
N GLN A 674 10.50 -10.56 12.33
CA GLN A 674 10.27 -11.80 13.07
C GLN A 674 9.01 -12.54 12.60
N ASP A 675 8.01 -11.82 12.08
CA ASP A 675 6.76 -12.39 11.56
C ASP A 675 6.67 -12.39 10.03
N ALA A 676 7.69 -11.91 9.35
CA ALA A 676 7.75 -11.96 7.89
C ALA A 676 7.88 -13.40 7.43
N ARG A 677 6.73 -14.04 7.26
CA ARG A 677 6.66 -15.21 6.36
C ARG A 677 7.07 -14.71 4.98
N PRO A 678 7.92 -15.43 4.25
CA PRO A 678 8.23 -15.08 2.87
C PRO A 678 6.92 -14.88 2.09
N GLY A 679 6.70 -13.70 1.54
CA GLY A 679 5.50 -13.38 0.77
C GLY A 679 4.43 -12.55 1.48
N VAL A 680 4.61 -12.14 2.73
CA VAL A 680 3.69 -11.23 3.42
C VAL A 680 4.43 -9.96 3.78
N LEU A 681 4.49 -9.05 2.85
CA LEU A 681 4.86 -7.67 3.14
C LEU A 681 3.62 -6.91 3.59
N TRP A 682 3.75 -6.29 4.73
CA TRP A 682 2.72 -5.48 5.34
C TRP A 682 2.41 -4.30 4.42
N GLY A 683 1.23 -4.31 3.82
CA GLY A 683 0.72 -3.15 3.11
C GLY A 683 0.69 -1.97 4.07
N ASP A 684 1.26 -0.88 3.65
CA ASP A 684 1.10 0.42 4.29
C ASP A 684 -0.34 0.63 4.65
N GLN A 685 -0.63 0.86 5.90
CA GLN A 685 -1.86 1.44 6.38
C GLN A 685 -2.90 0.58 7.02
N GLU A 686 -2.73 -0.67 7.07
CA GLU A 686 -3.34 -1.37 8.15
C GLU A 686 -2.22 -1.69 9.13
N PRO A 687 -1.89 -0.78 10.05
CA PRO A 687 -1.02 -1.15 11.11
C PRO A 687 -1.73 -2.30 11.79
N PHE A 688 -1.17 -3.47 11.75
CA PHE A 688 -1.64 -4.61 12.52
C PHE A 688 -2.77 -5.47 11.96
N LEU A 689 -2.95 -5.58 10.65
CA LEU A 689 -3.88 -6.55 10.08
C LEU A 689 -3.19 -7.68 9.32
N GLY A 690 -2.03 -8.07 9.76
CA GLY A 690 -1.45 -9.33 9.34
C GLY A 690 -2.11 -10.53 10.02
N PRO A 691 -2.02 -11.73 9.42
CA PRO A 691 -2.55 -12.95 10.01
C PRO A 691 -2.01 -13.30 11.40
N ALA A 692 -0.97 -12.63 11.85
CA ALA A 692 -0.42 -12.80 13.20
C ALA A 692 -1.29 -12.22 14.33
N TYR A 693 -2.29 -11.42 13.99
CA TYR A 693 -3.19 -10.80 14.97
C TYR A 693 -4.60 -11.35 14.96
N THR A 694 -4.88 -12.34 14.15
CA THR A 694 -5.95 -13.26 14.54
C THR A 694 -5.45 -13.96 15.78
N LEU A 695 -6.16 -13.81 16.89
CA LEU A 695 -5.89 -14.64 18.06
C LEU A 695 -5.79 -16.07 17.60
N PRO A 696 -4.66 -16.75 17.82
CA PRO A 696 -4.59 -18.17 17.55
C PRO A 696 -5.75 -18.85 18.30
N ASP A 697 -6.29 -19.93 17.72
CA ASP A 697 -7.36 -20.70 18.36
C ASP A 697 -7.05 -21.07 19.82
N ARG A 698 -5.77 -21.12 20.19
CA ARG A 698 -5.32 -21.35 21.57
C ARG A 698 -5.66 -20.23 22.59
N TYR A 699 -6.07 -19.04 22.13
CA TYR A 699 -6.61 -17.99 23.00
C TYR A 699 -8.10 -18.19 23.29
N LEU A 700 -8.70 -19.18 22.67
CA LEU A 700 -10.05 -19.59 23.00
C LEU A 700 -10.06 -20.19 24.40
N VAL A 701 -10.93 -19.65 25.20
CA VAL A 701 -10.98 -19.98 26.64
C VAL A 701 -11.36 -21.44 26.83
N SER A 702 -10.54 -22.14 27.57
CA SER A 702 -10.86 -23.47 28.05
C SER A 702 -12.23 -23.48 28.77
N GLY A 703 -13.03 -24.47 28.46
CA GLY A 703 -14.38 -24.57 29.00
C GLY A 703 -15.41 -23.64 28.35
N LEU A 704 -15.08 -22.80 27.39
CA LEU A 704 -16.05 -22.03 26.63
C LEU A 704 -16.89 -22.95 25.72
N GLU A 705 -16.27 -23.99 25.19
CA GLU A 705 -16.93 -25.05 24.42
C GLU A 705 -17.94 -25.83 25.25
N GLU A 706 -17.57 -26.24 26.47
CA GLU A 706 -18.49 -26.92 27.39
C GLU A 706 -19.66 -26.01 27.77
N ARG A 707 -19.47 -24.73 27.85
CA ARG A 707 -20.51 -23.75 28.17
C ARG A 707 -21.41 -23.47 27.00
N LEU A 708 -20.85 -23.37 25.81
CA LEU A 708 -21.66 -23.30 24.59
C LEU A 708 -22.50 -24.56 24.43
N ALA A 709 -21.91 -25.75 24.64
CA ALA A 709 -22.64 -27.01 24.64
C ALA A 709 -23.74 -27.09 25.71
N ALA A 710 -23.51 -26.47 26.88
CA ALA A 710 -24.55 -26.36 27.92
C ALA A 710 -25.67 -25.40 27.53
N VAL A 711 -25.38 -24.33 26.81
CA VAL A 711 -26.36 -23.43 26.22
C VAL A 711 -27.14 -24.14 25.12
N ASP A 712 -26.49 -24.86 24.23
CA ASP A 712 -27.11 -25.63 23.18
C ASP A 712 -28.08 -26.70 23.73
N LYS A 713 -27.72 -27.37 24.82
CA LYS A 713 -28.60 -28.34 25.49
C LYS A 713 -29.87 -27.71 26.08
N ARG A 714 -29.81 -26.45 26.52
CA ARG A 714 -30.94 -25.74 27.12
C ARG A 714 -31.82 -25.02 26.11
N SER A 715 -31.19 -24.35 25.13
CA SER A 715 -31.86 -23.59 24.06
C SER A 715 -32.08 -24.44 22.81
N GLY A 716 -31.27 -25.47 22.63
CA GLY A 716 -31.34 -26.40 21.48
C GLY A 716 -30.79 -25.80 20.18
N GLU A 717 -30.38 -24.56 20.15
CA GLU A 717 -30.19 -23.83 18.87
C GLU A 717 -29.09 -22.76 18.86
N ALA A 718 -28.42 -22.49 19.97
CA ALA A 718 -27.38 -21.50 19.99
C ALA A 718 -26.12 -21.96 19.23
N THR A 719 -25.69 -21.19 18.24
CA THR A 719 -24.50 -21.47 17.42
C THR A 719 -23.31 -20.59 17.75
N ALA A 720 -23.53 -19.53 18.51
CA ALA A 720 -22.50 -18.59 18.88
C ALA A 720 -22.85 -17.81 20.16
N ILE A 721 -21.86 -17.17 20.74
CA ILE A 721 -22.01 -16.25 21.86
C ILE A 721 -21.58 -14.84 21.41
N VAL A 722 -22.38 -13.85 21.73
CA VAL A 722 -22.04 -12.44 21.57
C VAL A 722 -21.72 -11.85 22.95
N ALA A 723 -20.55 -11.30 23.10
CA ALA A 723 -20.18 -10.59 24.31
C ALA A 723 -20.04 -9.09 24.04
N THR A 724 -20.67 -8.28 24.84
CA THR A 724 -20.58 -6.83 24.79
C THR A 724 -19.65 -6.37 25.88
N MET A 725 -18.65 -5.57 25.51
CA MET A 725 -17.64 -5.09 26.42
C MET A 725 -17.74 -3.58 26.58
N PHE A 726 -17.44 -3.09 27.77
CA PHE A 726 -17.57 -1.70 28.14
C PHE A 726 -16.31 -1.19 28.82
N ASP A 727 -15.84 -0.01 28.42
CA ASP A 727 -14.74 0.69 29.10
C ASP A 727 -15.31 1.73 30.05
N HIS A 728 -15.26 1.45 31.33
CA HIS A 728 -15.78 2.34 32.37
C HIS A 728 -15.13 3.73 32.42
N ASN A 729 -13.92 3.87 31.88
CA ASN A 729 -13.22 5.14 31.91
C ASN A 729 -13.48 6.03 30.68
N SER A 730 -13.87 5.43 29.57
CA SER A 730 -14.04 6.15 28.29
C SER A 730 -15.47 6.25 27.82
N SER A 731 -16.42 5.65 28.50
CA SER A 731 -17.82 5.53 28.07
C SER A 731 -17.98 4.86 26.69
N LEU A 732 -16.93 4.23 26.19
CA LEU A 732 -16.92 3.55 24.91
C LEU A 732 -17.20 2.07 25.08
N ALA A 733 -18.20 1.58 24.38
CA ALA A 733 -18.48 0.16 24.32
C ALA A 733 -17.57 -0.53 23.32
N TYR A 734 -16.89 -1.58 23.73
CA TYR A 734 -16.11 -2.45 22.87
C TYR A 734 -16.96 -3.67 22.49
N GLY A 735 -17.41 -3.74 21.32
CA GLY A 735 -18.22 -4.87 20.90
C GLY A 735 -19.62 -4.46 20.50
N PRO A 736 -20.48 -5.42 20.16
CA PRO A 736 -20.47 -6.84 20.54
C PRO A 736 -19.44 -7.68 19.77
N TYR A 737 -18.90 -8.71 20.40
CA TYR A 737 -18.07 -9.74 19.79
C TYR A 737 -18.87 -11.03 19.66
N VAL A 738 -18.71 -11.74 18.55
CA VAL A 738 -19.39 -12.99 18.27
C VAL A 738 -18.37 -14.13 18.25
N VAL A 739 -18.65 -15.20 18.97
CA VAL A 739 -17.81 -16.41 19.05
C VAL A 739 -18.64 -17.59 18.57
N GLU A 740 -18.25 -18.21 17.47
CA GLU A 740 -18.88 -19.41 16.93
C GLU A 740 -18.38 -20.69 17.61
N SER A 741 -19.23 -21.68 17.73
CA SER A 741 -18.90 -22.97 18.34
C SER A 741 -17.73 -23.68 17.67
N LYS A 742 -17.62 -23.57 16.34
CA LYS A 742 -16.52 -24.18 15.58
C LYS A 742 -15.12 -23.63 15.93
N HIS A 743 -15.05 -22.48 16.57
CA HIS A 743 -13.80 -21.85 17.01
C HIS A 743 -13.47 -22.15 18.47
N LEU A 744 -14.32 -22.88 19.15
CA LEU A 744 -14.16 -23.24 20.58
C LEU A 744 -13.48 -24.60 20.78
N GLN A 745 -13.05 -25.27 19.71
CA GLN A 745 -12.59 -26.66 19.74
C GLN A 745 -11.11 -26.88 20.06
N LYS A 746 -10.36 -25.90 20.52
CA LYS A 746 -8.93 -26.09 20.77
C LYS A 746 -8.44 -25.50 22.07
N GLU A 747 -7.78 -26.31 22.59
CA GLU A 747 -6.88 -26.51 23.70
C GLU A 747 -6.34 -25.32 24.46
N ASP A 748 -6.44 -25.52 25.65
CA ASP A 748 -6.15 -24.85 26.87
C ASP A 748 -4.70 -24.68 27.25
N ASP A 749 -3.77 -25.24 26.50
CA ASP A 749 -2.37 -25.24 26.89
C ASP A 749 -1.84 -23.82 27.12
N PHE A 750 -2.22 -22.89 26.26
CA PHE A 750 -1.81 -21.50 26.41
C PHE A 750 -2.43 -20.83 27.62
N LEU A 751 -3.73 -21.03 27.85
CA LEU A 751 -4.41 -20.43 29.01
C LEU A 751 -3.95 -21.04 30.33
N ASN A 752 -3.64 -22.33 30.33
CA ASN A 752 -3.08 -22.99 31.50
C ASN A 752 -1.64 -22.53 31.78
N GLU A 753 -0.87 -22.23 30.75
CA GLU A 753 0.50 -21.74 30.88
C GLU A 753 0.59 -20.27 31.25
N TYR A 754 -0.22 -19.39 30.60
CA TYR A 754 -0.10 -17.93 30.70
C TYR A 754 -1.16 -17.27 31.56
N ALA A 755 -2.30 -17.90 31.77
CA ALA A 755 -3.39 -17.35 32.55
C ALA A 755 -4.25 -18.43 33.22
N PRO A 756 -3.68 -19.23 34.06
CA PRO A 756 -4.38 -20.39 34.65
C PRO A 756 -5.59 -19.89 35.40
N ASN A 757 -6.30 -19.74 35.95
CA ASN A 757 -7.50 -19.44 36.70
C ASN A 757 -7.86 -17.97 36.98
N GLU A 758 -6.94 -17.05 36.70
CA GLU A 758 -7.12 -15.62 37.00
C GLU A 758 -7.16 -14.74 35.78
N TRP A 759 -7.08 -15.34 34.60
CA TRP A 759 -7.03 -14.59 33.37
C TRP A 759 -8.40 -14.01 33.03
N THR A 760 -8.53 -12.70 33.08
CA THR A 760 -9.77 -11.98 32.88
C THR A 760 -9.53 -10.70 32.12
N PHE A 761 -10.55 -10.20 31.45
CA PHE A 761 -10.55 -8.83 30.99
C PHE A 761 -10.33 -7.81 32.10
N ARG A 762 -10.77 -8.13 33.30
CA ARG A 762 -10.65 -7.29 34.48
C ARG A 762 -9.21 -6.97 34.88
N SER A 763 -8.29 -7.90 34.64
CA SER A 763 -6.90 -7.73 35.04
C SER A 763 -6.22 -6.57 34.32
N ASN A 764 -6.64 -6.27 33.14
CA ASN A 764 -6.11 -5.17 32.33
C ASN A 764 -6.44 -3.79 32.83
N TYR A 765 -7.43 -3.71 33.74
CA TYR A 765 -7.81 -2.46 34.36
C TYR A 765 -7.11 -2.19 35.68
N LYS A 766 -6.46 -3.17 36.24
CA LYS A 766 -5.61 -2.95 37.36
C LYS A 766 -4.41 -2.12 36.92
N ARG A 767 -4.60 -0.88 37.01
CA ARG A 767 -3.87 0.28 36.51
C ARG A 767 -2.38 0.33 36.68
N SER A 768 -1.77 -0.52 37.42
CA SER A 768 -0.37 -0.30 37.72
C SER A 768 0.32 -1.62 37.96
N GLY A 769 1.17 -1.93 37.01
CA GLY A 769 2.23 -2.90 37.24
C GLY A 769 1.83 -4.38 37.19
N SER A 770 0.68 -4.73 36.63
CA SER A 770 0.35 -6.13 36.43
C SER A 770 0.69 -6.55 34.99
N ASN A 771 1.12 -7.78 34.86
CA ASN A 771 1.46 -8.39 33.58
C ASN A 771 0.26 -8.65 32.65
N ASP A 772 -0.90 -8.14 32.98
CA ASP A 772 -2.18 -8.41 32.33
C ASP A 772 -2.54 -7.40 31.25
N TYR A 773 -1.56 -6.60 30.83
CA TYR A 773 -1.70 -5.57 29.82
C TYR A 773 -2.16 -6.10 28.44
N HIS A 774 -1.84 -7.35 28.14
CA HIS A 774 -2.06 -7.95 26.84
C HIS A 774 -3.54 -8.19 26.47
N ALA A 775 -4.39 -8.50 27.40
CA ALA A 775 -5.77 -8.83 27.07
C ALA A 775 -6.59 -7.61 26.63
N ASN A 776 -6.39 -6.45 27.26
CA ASN A 776 -7.05 -5.22 26.84
C ASN A 776 -6.56 -4.74 25.46
N ASP A 777 -5.27 -4.85 25.22
CA ASP A 777 -4.72 -4.48 23.94
C ASP A 777 -5.24 -5.39 22.84
N VAL A 778 -5.35 -6.66 23.10
CA VAL A 778 -5.94 -7.63 22.17
C VAL A 778 -7.41 -7.30 21.88
N VAL A 779 -8.19 -7.01 22.88
CA VAL A 779 -9.62 -6.66 22.72
C VAL A 779 -9.79 -5.33 22.00
N ARG A 780 -9.06 -4.29 22.36
CA ARG A 780 -9.06 -3.00 21.68
C ARG A 780 -8.63 -3.14 20.23
N TYR A 781 -7.64 -3.93 20.00
CA TYR A 781 -7.11 -4.23 18.71
C TYR A 781 -8.15 -4.94 17.82
N GLN A 782 -8.76 -6.00 18.30
CA GLN A 782 -9.80 -6.71 17.56
C GLN A 782 -11.00 -5.82 17.24
N TYR A 783 -11.43 -4.99 18.17
CA TYR A 783 -12.50 -4.03 17.93
C TYR A 783 -12.16 -3.06 16.79
N ARG A 784 -10.96 -2.48 16.80
CA ARG A 784 -10.49 -1.60 15.72
C ARG A 784 -10.42 -2.30 14.38
N THR A 785 -9.87 -3.49 14.36
CA THR A 785 -9.77 -4.33 13.16
C THR A 785 -11.13 -4.63 12.57
N ILE A 786 -12.08 -4.94 13.42
CA ILE A 786 -13.45 -5.24 13.06
C ILE A 786 -14.12 -4.00 12.49
N ALA A 787 -14.05 -2.88 13.16
CA ALA A 787 -14.62 -1.62 12.71
C ALA A 787 -14.04 -1.16 11.37
N GLN A 788 -12.77 -1.42 11.11
CA GLN A 788 -12.13 -1.11 9.84
C GLN A 788 -12.55 -2.01 8.69
N LYS A 789 -12.70 -3.31 8.95
CA LYS A 789 -13.03 -4.28 7.89
C LYS A 789 -14.46 -4.19 7.37
N THR A 790 -15.39 -3.63 8.15
CA THR A 790 -16.81 -3.57 7.76
C THR A 790 -17.31 -2.20 7.42
N ASN A 791 -16.51 -1.16 7.61
CA ASN A 791 -17.03 0.22 7.60
C ASN A 791 -18.27 0.43 8.51
N THR A 792 -18.57 -0.53 9.34
CA THR A 792 -19.62 -0.42 10.34
C THR A 792 -18.95 -0.13 11.68
N HIS A 793 -19.35 0.94 12.34
CA HIS A 793 -18.98 1.20 13.74
C HIS A 793 -19.65 0.18 14.67
N GLY A 794 -19.52 -1.05 14.33
CA GLY A 794 -20.14 -2.15 14.99
C GLY A 794 -19.34 -3.41 14.77
N VAL A 795 -19.95 -4.51 14.92
CA VAL A 795 -19.35 -5.83 14.88
C VAL A 795 -19.35 -6.39 13.48
N LEU A 796 -18.36 -7.15 13.22
CA LEU A 796 -18.19 -7.92 12.01
C LEU A 796 -18.59 -9.37 12.16
N PRO A 797 -19.03 -9.99 11.08
CA PRO A 797 -19.10 -11.45 11.03
C PRO A 797 -17.75 -12.11 11.17
N SER A 798 -16.66 -11.44 10.76
CA SER A 798 -15.31 -11.95 10.93
C SER A 798 -14.85 -11.98 12.39
N VAL A 799 -15.54 -11.32 13.29
CA VAL A 799 -15.34 -11.50 14.73
C VAL A 799 -15.70 -12.88 15.16
N ILE A 800 -16.60 -13.49 14.45
CA ILE A 800 -16.94 -14.89 14.63
C ILE A 800 -15.68 -15.77 14.59
N LYS A 801 -14.66 -15.36 13.87
CA LYS A 801 -13.38 -16.08 13.80
C LYS A 801 -12.41 -15.73 14.91
N ASN A 802 -12.62 -14.64 15.61
CA ASN A 802 -11.71 -14.12 16.61
C ASN A 802 -12.43 -14.08 17.96
N SER A 803 -12.17 -15.05 18.77
CA SER A 803 -12.62 -15.02 20.15
C SER A 803 -11.77 -14.07 20.97
N PHE A 804 -12.31 -13.63 22.04
CA PHE A 804 -11.58 -12.90 23.07
C PHE A 804 -11.39 -13.78 24.28
N VAL A 805 -10.36 -13.49 25.05
CA VAL A 805 -10.06 -14.27 26.24
C VAL A 805 -10.86 -13.73 27.40
N VAL A 806 -11.57 -14.59 28.09
CA VAL A 806 -12.35 -14.30 29.28
C VAL A 806 -12.06 -15.30 30.38
N ASN A 807 -12.29 -14.90 31.62
CA ASN A 807 -12.13 -15.78 32.75
C ASN A 807 -13.17 -16.89 32.74
N ASN A 808 -12.72 -18.12 32.88
CA ASN A 808 -13.56 -19.31 32.85
C ASN A 808 -14.64 -19.33 33.94
N GLU A 809 -14.26 -18.95 35.15
CA GLU A 809 -15.22 -18.95 36.27
C GLU A 809 -16.37 -17.97 36.04
N THR A 810 -16.07 -16.82 35.52
CA THR A 810 -17.06 -15.79 35.30
C THR A 810 -17.95 -16.10 34.10
N LEU A 811 -17.44 -16.66 33.06
CA LEU A 811 -18.26 -17.16 31.97
C LEU A 811 -19.17 -18.27 32.47
N THR A 812 -18.69 -19.11 33.37
CA THR A 812 -19.53 -20.16 34.00
C THR A 812 -20.66 -19.54 34.81
N LYS A 813 -20.36 -18.54 35.60
CA LYS A 813 -21.39 -17.80 36.35
C LYS A 813 -22.38 -17.11 35.43
N THR A 814 -21.90 -16.53 34.35
CA THR A 814 -22.70 -15.81 33.37
C THR A 814 -23.60 -16.73 32.54
N LEU A 815 -23.11 -17.88 32.18
CA LEU A 815 -23.87 -18.89 31.43
C LEU A 815 -24.76 -19.78 32.30
N THR A 816 -24.74 -19.64 33.61
CA THR A 816 -25.69 -20.31 34.52
C THR A 816 -27.03 -19.61 34.44
N ILE A 817 -27.99 -20.25 33.75
CA ILE A 817 -29.22 -19.61 33.21
C ILE A 817 -30.39 -19.82 34.15
N GLU A 818 -30.27 -19.60 35.43
CA GLU A 818 -31.40 -19.95 36.28
C GLU A 818 -32.60 -18.98 36.24
N ASN A 819 -32.55 -17.81 35.61
CA ASN A 819 -33.71 -16.88 35.61
C ASN A 819 -33.79 -15.92 34.45
N LYS A 820 -33.49 -16.36 33.22
CA LYS A 820 -33.46 -15.43 32.07
C LYS A 820 -34.77 -15.52 31.28
N THR A 821 -35.46 -14.40 31.23
CA THR A 821 -36.77 -14.34 30.53
C THR A 821 -36.61 -13.67 29.17
N PRO A 822 -37.48 -13.99 28.20
CA PRO A 822 -37.56 -13.28 26.90
C PRO A 822 -37.69 -11.75 27.05
N GLU A 823 -38.34 -11.32 28.15
CA GLU A 823 -38.52 -9.91 28.45
C GLU A 823 -37.22 -9.18 28.75
N MET A 824 -36.28 -9.83 29.47
CA MET A 824 -34.94 -9.25 29.73
C MET A 824 -34.14 -9.06 28.43
N LEU A 825 -34.26 -10.02 27.50
CA LEU A 825 -33.63 -9.90 26.19
C LEU A 825 -34.23 -8.73 25.40
N GLN A 826 -35.52 -8.60 25.39
CA GLN A 826 -36.22 -7.54 24.68
C GLN A 826 -35.89 -6.17 25.26
N THR A 827 -35.90 -6.05 26.59
CA THR A 827 -35.50 -4.81 27.28
C THR A 827 -34.05 -4.44 26.95
N PHE A 828 -33.12 -5.43 26.98
CA PHE A 828 -31.73 -5.18 26.63
C PHE A 828 -31.60 -4.67 25.19
N LEU A 829 -32.18 -5.37 24.21
CA LEU A 829 -32.03 -5.04 22.81
C LEU A 829 -32.68 -3.72 22.40
N GLN A 830 -33.79 -3.35 23.04
CA GLN A 830 -34.57 -2.17 22.67
C GLN A 830 -34.24 -0.93 23.51
N GLU A 831 -33.88 -1.09 24.77
CA GLU A 831 -33.76 0.05 25.69
C GLU A 831 -32.32 0.48 25.96
N THR A 832 -31.36 -0.44 25.87
CA THR A 832 -29.97 -0.08 26.15
C THR A 832 -29.20 0.36 24.87
N PRO A 833 -28.25 1.29 24.96
CA PRO A 833 -27.42 1.69 23.82
C PRO A 833 -26.64 0.51 23.23
N ASN A 834 -26.10 -0.37 24.08
CA ASN A 834 -25.36 -1.55 23.64
C ASN A 834 -26.29 -2.60 23.02
N GLY A 835 -27.47 -2.79 23.58
CA GLY A 835 -28.45 -3.70 23.00
C GLY A 835 -28.94 -3.25 21.64
N LYS A 836 -29.22 -1.98 21.43
CA LYS A 836 -29.55 -1.43 20.10
C LYS A 836 -28.45 -1.62 19.07
N ARG A 837 -27.19 -1.48 19.53
CA ARG A 837 -26.04 -1.75 18.66
C ARG A 837 -25.93 -3.24 18.34
N THR A 838 -26.08 -4.10 19.35
CA THR A 838 -26.09 -5.55 19.21
C THR A 838 -27.21 -6.01 18.26
N GLN A 839 -28.43 -5.49 18.43
CA GLN A 839 -29.55 -5.82 17.57
C GLN A 839 -29.29 -5.47 16.11
N ARG A 840 -28.74 -4.27 15.86
CA ARG A 840 -28.38 -3.83 14.51
C ARG A 840 -27.39 -4.80 13.85
N VAL A 841 -26.36 -5.19 14.59
CA VAL A 841 -25.37 -6.14 14.10
C VAL A 841 -26.00 -7.52 13.82
N LEU A 842 -26.86 -8.00 14.72
CA LEU A 842 -27.55 -9.27 14.50
C LEU A 842 -28.45 -9.22 13.27
N ASP A 843 -29.11 -8.08 13.05
CA ASP A 843 -29.95 -7.88 11.85
C ASP A 843 -29.12 -7.88 10.58
N ASP A 844 -27.99 -7.15 10.57
CA ASP A 844 -27.07 -7.08 9.42
C ASP A 844 -26.51 -8.46 9.02
N PHE A 845 -26.44 -9.38 9.99
CA PHE A 845 -25.92 -10.73 9.74
C PHE A 845 -26.97 -11.82 9.67
N GLY A 846 -28.26 -11.44 9.65
CA GLY A 846 -29.35 -12.40 9.61
C GLY A 846 -29.37 -13.31 10.84
N MET A 847 -28.92 -12.83 12.00
CA MET A 847 -28.91 -13.56 13.25
C MET A 847 -30.00 -13.04 14.19
N GLU A 848 -30.43 -13.88 15.12
CA GLU A 848 -31.36 -13.51 16.20
C GLU A 848 -30.79 -13.92 17.55
N ALA A 849 -31.07 -13.10 18.57
CA ALA A 849 -30.68 -13.40 19.94
C ALA A 849 -31.67 -14.38 20.60
N LEU A 850 -31.15 -15.37 21.30
CA LEU A 850 -31.93 -16.36 22.05
C LEU A 850 -32.13 -15.94 23.48
N TRP A 851 -31.12 -15.43 24.12
CA TRP A 851 -31.15 -14.93 25.52
C TRP A 851 -30.00 -13.96 25.77
N VAL A 852 -30.14 -13.17 26.81
CA VAL A 852 -29.13 -12.24 27.28
C VAL A 852 -28.87 -12.44 28.75
N ASP A 853 -27.61 -12.30 29.17
CA ASP A 853 -27.22 -12.21 30.56
C ASP A 853 -26.60 -10.84 30.85
N ARG A 854 -27.11 -10.17 31.89
CA ARG A 854 -26.53 -8.94 32.38
C ARG A 854 -25.54 -9.28 33.49
N GLN A 855 -24.33 -8.78 33.33
CA GLN A 855 -23.36 -8.84 34.40
C GLN A 855 -23.66 -7.79 35.46
N GLY A 856 -24.08 -8.24 36.60
CA GLY A 856 -24.57 -7.37 37.64
C GLY A 856 -23.54 -6.90 38.64
N ASP A 857 -22.26 -7.24 38.54
CA ASP A 857 -21.27 -6.90 39.54
C ASP A 857 -19.83 -6.70 39.06
N SER A 858 -19.09 -6.06 39.91
CA SER A 858 -17.72 -5.57 39.80
C SER A 858 -16.65 -6.58 39.38
N GLU A 859 -16.99 -7.84 39.17
CA GLU A 859 -16.05 -8.88 38.75
C GLU A 859 -15.74 -8.84 37.26
N PHE A 860 -16.61 -8.22 36.45
CA PHE A 860 -16.42 -8.06 35.00
C PHE A 860 -16.70 -6.62 34.57
N PRO A 861 -15.77 -5.71 34.78
CA PRO A 861 -15.97 -4.32 34.40
C PRO A 861 -16.06 -4.08 32.89
N PHE A 862 -15.89 -5.10 32.06
CA PHE A 862 -15.81 -4.95 30.58
C PHE A 862 -16.95 -5.58 29.82
N ALA A 863 -17.59 -6.59 30.35
CA ALA A 863 -18.69 -7.24 29.69
C ALA A 863 -19.99 -6.91 30.44
N ASP A 864 -20.76 -5.97 29.93
CA ASP A 864 -22.06 -5.65 30.47
C ASP A 864 -23.08 -6.74 30.18
N PHE A 865 -22.97 -7.38 29.04
CA PHE A 865 -23.93 -8.37 28.58
C PHE A 865 -23.26 -9.46 27.75
N ILE A 866 -23.78 -10.67 27.87
CA ILE A 866 -23.50 -11.82 26.98
C ILE A 866 -24.81 -12.25 26.35
N VAL A 867 -24.83 -12.39 25.05
CA VAL A 867 -25.99 -12.74 24.25
C VAL A 867 -25.72 -14.02 23.47
N ALA A 868 -26.53 -15.04 23.64
CA ALA A 868 -26.54 -16.24 22.81
C ALA A 868 -27.34 -15.96 21.55
N VAL A 869 -26.82 -16.35 20.40
CA VAL A 869 -27.39 -16.05 19.08
C VAL A 869 -27.47 -17.30 18.18
N ARG A 870 -28.37 -17.27 17.22
CA ARG A 870 -28.46 -18.22 16.12
C ARG A 870 -28.78 -17.51 14.80
N PRO A 871 -28.61 -18.15 13.63
CA PRO A 871 -29.12 -17.64 12.36
C PRO A 871 -30.65 -17.51 12.43
N LYS A 872 -31.21 -16.42 11.88
CA LYS A 872 -32.68 -16.29 11.71
C LYS A 872 -33.17 -17.42 10.84
N GLN A 873 -34.17 -18.14 11.31
CA GLN A 873 -34.84 -19.09 10.47
C GLN A 873 -35.55 -18.33 9.34
N GLN A 874 -35.20 -18.60 8.10
CA GLN A 874 -35.95 -18.10 6.96
C GLN A 874 -37.30 -18.81 7.01
N SER A 875 -38.36 -18.05 7.31
CA SER A 875 -39.74 -18.53 7.13
C SER A 875 -39.96 -18.68 5.62
N TYR A 876 -39.81 -19.89 5.12
CA TYR A 876 -40.37 -20.25 3.83
C TYR A 876 -41.88 -20.14 3.95
N SER A 877 -42.47 -19.05 3.54
CA SER A 877 -43.88 -18.99 3.26
C SER A 877 -44.15 -19.98 2.09
N GLN A 878 -44.74 -21.07 2.42
CA GLN A 878 -45.41 -21.89 1.42
C GLN A 878 -46.50 -21.04 0.75
N THR A 879 -46.14 -20.32 -0.29
CA THR A 879 -47.13 -19.86 -1.26
C THR A 879 -47.15 -20.90 -2.37
N GLY A 880 -48.27 -21.60 -2.41
CA GLY A 880 -48.50 -22.72 -3.28
C GLY A 880 -48.38 -22.38 -4.77
N PHE A 881 -47.90 -23.33 -5.46
CA PHE A 881 -48.11 -23.49 -6.89
C PHE A 881 -49.59 -23.58 -7.20
N TYR A 882 -50.03 -22.72 -8.07
CA TYR A 882 -50.95 -23.00 -9.15
C TYR A 882 -50.47 -22.30 -10.42
#